data_261645a0dc6ccfabfde1e7359dca671c
#
_entry.id   261645a0dc6ccfabfde1e7359dca671c
#
_cell.length_a   1.000
_cell.length_b   1.000
_cell.length_c   1.000
_cell.angle_alpha   90.00
_cell.angle_beta   90.00
_cell.angle_gamma   90.00
#
_symmetry.space_group_name_H-M   'P 1'
#
loop_
_entity.id
_entity.type
_entity.pdbx_description
1 polymer ?
#
loop_
_entity_poly.entity_id
_entity_poly.type
_entity_poly.pdbx_seq_one_letter_code
_entity_poly.pdbx_strand_id
1 'polypeptide(L)'
;MAFLSWFLGSSLASLVYFLWRFFKKKKERSSEPLFSKDDLFRYGIPLSLGFLLALIFYFCFPRFPWLNGSWPFFFLTLLLLFLHPYRFFPWERNRPSKKKIVRSCLLLLGVFLESFASNLKAYPLGGDSYTYEALGTSSLVSGSYVTLEDASIQIQKDSYFILSWGKEEKPKNIYLNFLEGNGATIKAKISFSTDGTNFSEAGAYLLDTTNGNSNVLALPTYPEGIIEQYRIDFSFEEGYYASPTNAILSSFSLNVPFRFHFSLLRFGTFSIVVLFFSSLATFLNRDRKGVSEKVPYLILGGFACVLILGTFFYMVGNVNDFATPYPISSDDLHAHISSSTGKTDIFVSLFDAFRKGRIDLDLAVDPKLLSLTNPWSPSERDAAHVSYYWDHAFYNGKYYSYYGPMPVILVSFPFYFLTGMRYALTAFGLETLGMAFLIPSFLFVLLEIFKLMQKKVDFLQYLFFAILGGVTSMMILAFTWKNGSYHEAIYHVPDIYGLAFFDLFFAFVLQAYRKRKLRILPLTLAGLSFVFLVFSRPNLFLGLLIALPFLFGVLCEKEVPFKKKIIDFLPMILILLIGGALACLYNYARFDSILEFGQSYQLNVADQRHLTYSLEKLLPAFFHFFCQGGNFYNVFPFISCTVQRYNFETTSLAPYVSSCFGLLGVPFFCLILFAPFLFWKKARNSEKAMGIITPFFLFLFAFTTYSKAGVCPRYLIELFHLATLLSVFAFLQLQKRVEDTPAQNWALGGGFLLMLASAFVCLCLNFDSFDGMKAGSYFGLLLRLKEAFFTYNF
;
A
#
# COMPACT_ATOMS: atom_id res chain seq x y z
N MET A 1 30.14 6.21 35.93
CA MET A 1 29.88 6.80 34.59
C MET A 1 28.38 7.00 34.35
N ALA A 2 27.53 5.97 34.42
CA ALA A 2 26.09 6.11 34.18
C ALA A 2 25.38 7.14 35.09
N PHE A 3 25.71 7.18 36.38
CA PHE A 3 25.17 8.17 37.30
C PHE A 3 25.58 9.61 36.92
N LEU A 4 26.83 9.82 36.55
CA LEU A 4 27.32 11.13 36.13
C LEU A 4 26.63 11.58 34.82
N SER A 5 26.44 10.66 33.89
CA SER A 5 25.74 10.91 32.63
C SER A 5 24.27 11.27 32.84
N TRP A 6 23.60 10.55 33.77
CA TRP A 6 22.24 10.88 34.16
C TRP A 6 22.16 12.27 34.82
N PHE A 7 23.05 12.54 35.78
CA PHE A 7 23.08 13.82 36.50
C PHE A 7 23.33 15.00 35.56
N LEU A 8 24.29 14.88 34.63
CA LEU A 8 24.59 15.90 33.64
C LEU A 8 23.42 16.11 32.68
N GLY A 9 22.83 15.01 32.15
CA GLY A 9 21.70 15.08 31.23
C GLY A 9 20.46 15.72 31.88
N SER A 10 20.13 15.30 33.12
CA SER A 10 18.99 15.83 33.84
C SER A 10 19.19 17.29 34.29
N SER A 11 20.41 17.66 34.69
CA SER A 11 20.77 19.05 35.04
C SER A 11 20.68 19.97 33.83
N LEU A 12 21.16 19.53 32.67
CA LEU A 12 21.08 20.31 31.41
C LEU A 12 19.63 20.48 30.96
N ALA A 13 18.82 19.41 31.02
CA ALA A 13 17.40 19.46 30.70
C ALA A 13 16.63 20.43 31.61
N SER A 14 16.95 20.41 32.93
CA SER A 14 16.33 21.30 33.89
C SER A 14 16.73 22.76 33.63
N LEU A 15 17.98 23.01 33.28
CA LEU A 15 18.47 24.34 32.88
C LEU A 15 17.76 24.86 31.63
N VAL A 16 17.65 24.05 30.58
CA VAL A 16 16.94 24.41 29.33
C VAL A 16 15.48 24.75 29.62
N TYR A 17 14.79 23.93 30.44
CA TYR A 17 13.42 24.20 30.83
C TYR A 17 13.29 25.48 31.66
N PHE A 18 14.22 25.73 32.58
CA PHE A 18 14.25 26.94 33.40
C PHE A 18 14.44 28.19 32.55
N LEU A 19 15.39 28.18 31.61
CA LEU A 19 15.62 29.28 30.66
C LEU A 19 14.38 29.55 29.80
N TRP A 20 13.76 28.49 29.27
CA TRP A 20 12.51 28.63 28.50
C TRP A 20 11.40 29.27 29.33
N ARG A 21 11.22 28.86 30.59
CA ARG A 21 10.22 29.44 31.50
C ARG A 21 10.54 30.88 31.86
N PHE A 22 11.80 31.22 32.07
CA PHE A 22 12.26 32.57 32.33
C PHE A 22 11.90 33.51 31.16
N PHE A 23 12.24 33.09 29.93
CA PHE A 23 11.92 33.88 28.74
C PHE A 23 10.41 33.99 28.51
N LYS A 24 9.66 32.95 28.77
CA LYS A 24 8.20 32.95 28.66
C LYS A 24 7.56 33.92 29.65
N LYS A 25 7.98 33.91 30.93
CA LYS A 25 7.48 34.84 31.95
C LYS A 25 7.86 36.28 31.63
N LYS A 26 9.08 36.51 31.15
CA LYS A 26 9.52 37.85 30.70
C LYS A 26 8.67 38.36 29.54
N LYS A 27 8.30 37.53 28.62
CA LYS A 27 7.40 37.85 27.48
C LYS A 27 5.97 38.15 27.93
N GLU A 28 5.43 37.40 28.91
CA GLU A 28 4.06 37.51 29.41
C GLU A 28 3.93 38.60 30.52
N ARG A 29 5.03 39.33 30.89
CA ARG A 29 5.08 40.34 31.97
C ARG A 29 4.43 39.85 33.27
N SER A 30 4.55 38.57 33.62
CA SER A 30 3.93 37.96 34.80
C SER A 30 4.65 38.39 36.08
N SER A 31 3.91 38.83 37.08
CA SER A 31 4.41 39.18 38.41
C SER A 31 4.64 38.02 39.33
N GLU A 32 4.37 36.77 38.92
CA GLU A 32 4.58 35.61 39.76
C GLU A 32 6.07 35.34 40.02
N PRO A 33 6.43 34.86 41.24
CA PRO A 33 7.83 34.54 41.53
C PRO A 33 8.37 33.43 40.60
N LEU A 34 9.65 33.50 40.29
CA LEU A 34 10.35 32.52 39.44
C LEU A 34 10.35 31.12 40.06
N PHE A 35 10.35 31.05 41.38
CA PHE A 35 10.23 29.84 42.15
C PHE A 35 9.15 29.96 43.22
N SER A 36 8.20 29.07 43.25
CA SER A 36 7.18 28.89 44.29
C SER A 36 7.40 27.56 45.02
N LYS A 37 6.81 27.38 46.24
CA LYS A 37 6.82 26.11 46.92
C LYS A 37 6.24 24.98 46.08
N ASP A 38 5.29 25.31 45.20
CA ASP A 38 4.70 24.36 44.27
C ASP A 38 5.67 23.92 43.16
N ASP A 39 6.63 24.74 42.81
CA ASP A 39 7.66 24.41 41.82
C ASP A 39 8.61 23.32 42.36
N LEU A 40 8.82 23.23 43.69
CA LEU A 40 9.63 22.17 44.28
C LEU A 40 9.00 20.78 44.08
N PHE A 41 7.69 20.69 44.24
CA PHE A 41 6.94 19.47 43.91
C PHE A 41 6.86 19.21 42.42
N ARG A 42 6.72 20.26 41.64
CA ARG A 42 6.59 20.21 40.16
C ARG A 42 7.86 19.72 39.49
N TYR A 43 9.03 20.11 39.99
CA TYR A 43 10.34 19.68 39.47
C TYR A 43 10.90 18.48 40.24
N GLY A 44 10.68 18.42 41.55
CA GLY A 44 11.19 17.34 42.38
C GLY A 44 10.65 15.99 41.99
N ILE A 45 9.36 15.86 41.68
CA ILE A 45 8.74 14.57 41.33
C ILE A 45 9.30 14.01 40.00
N PRO A 46 9.34 14.74 38.89
CA PRO A 46 9.94 14.23 37.65
C PRO A 46 11.43 13.92 37.78
N LEU A 47 12.17 14.75 38.49
CA LEU A 47 13.60 14.52 38.76
C LEU A 47 13.80 13.28 39.65
N SER A 48 12.98 13.11 40.71
CA SER A 48 13.04 11.95 41.59
C SER A 48 12.62 10.67 40.84
N LEU A 49 11.61 10.74 40.01
CA LEU A 49 11.18 9.62 39.18
C LEU A 49 12.24 9.26 38.12
N GLY A 50 12.85 10.24 37.48
CA GLY A 50 13.98 10.04 36.55
C GLY A 50 15.20 9.45 37.26
N PHE A 51 15.48 9.88 38.52
CA PHE A 51 16.53 9.33 39.34
C PHE A 51 16.24 7.88 39.77
N LEU A 52 15.02 7.61 40.19
CA LEU A 52 14.59 6.26 40.58
C LEU A 52 14.68 5.29 39.39
N LEU A 53 14.22 5.73 38.22
CA LEU A 53 14.36 4.96 36.97
C LEU A 53 15.82 4.73 36.61
N ALA A 54 16.67 5.76 36.70
CA ALA A 54 18.10 5.62 36.43
C ALA A 54 18.79 4.67 37.46
N LEU A 55 18.38 4.70 38.70
CA LEU A 55 18.84 3.73 39.71
C LEU A 55 18.38 2.30 39.40
N ILE A 56 17.12 2.12 39.04
CA ILE A 56 16.60 0.81 38.66
C ILE A 56 17.38 0.30 37.43
N PHE A 57 17.59 1.14 36.43
CA PHE A 57 18.38 0.76 35.25
C PHE A 57 19.84 0.45 35.57
N TYR A 58 20.46 1.24 36.45
CA TYR A 58 21.83 1.02 36.92
C TYR A 58 22.03 -0.31 37.68
N PHE A 59 21.13 -0.61 38.60
CA PHE A 59 21.24 -1.83 39.44
C PHE A 59 20.74 -3.08 38.70
N CYS A 60 19.70 -2.96 37.91
CA CYS A 60 19.11 -4.11 37.20
C CYS A 60 19.87 -4.44 35.89
N PHE A 61 20.57 -3.46 35.32
CA PHE A 61 21.14 -3.61 33.99
C PHE A 61 22.57 -3.02 33.89
N PRO A 62 23.57 -3.55 34.59
CA PRO A 62 24.91 -2.94 34.71
C PRO A 62 25.74 -2.99 33.42
N ARG A 63 25.31 -3.69 32.37
CA ARG A 63 26.11 -3.94 31.17
C ARG A 63 25.70 -3.13 29.93
N PHE A 64 24.89 -2.04 30.08
CA PHE A 64 24.44 -1.27 28.93
C PHE A 64 25.41 -0.14 28.54
N PRO A 65 26.10 -0.21 27.35
CA PRO A 65 27.00 0.84 26.88
C PRO A 65 26.31 2.19 26.64
N TRP A 66 25.01 2.17 26.24
CA TRP A 66 24.23 3.39 25.94
C TRP A 66 23.84 4.18 27.19
N LEU A 67 23.84 3.58 28.38
CA LEU A 67 23.73 4.31 29.64
C LEU A 67 24.96 5.19 29.92
N ASN A 68 26.03 5.02 29.17
CA ASN A 68 27.19 5.90 29.22
C ASN A 68 26.99 7.24 28.52
N GLY A 69 25.90 7.38 27.74
CA GLY A 69 25.51 8.63 27.07
C GLY A 69 24.56 9.48 27.91
N SER A 70 24.78 10.78 28.01
CA SER A 70 23.89 11.72 28.74
C SER A 70 22.58 12.02 27.99
N TRP A 71 22.52 11.77 26.68
CA TRP A 71 21.42 12.15 25.81
C TRP A 71 20.06 11.48 26.10
N PRO A 72 19.96 10.17 26.38
CA PRO A 72 18.67 9.55 26.70
C PRO A 72 18.04 10.15 27.96
N PHE A 73 18.88 10.43 28.98
CA PHE A 73 18.41 11.05 30.23
C PHE A 73 18.06 12.52 30.05
N PHE A 74 18.79 13.24 29.21
CA PHE A 74 18.44 14.59 28.81
C PHE A 74 17.04 14.61 28.16
N PHE A 75 16.80 13.80 27.13
CA PHE A 75 15.52 13.77 26.45
C PHE A 75 14.39 13.27 27.35
N LEU A 76 14.61 12.24 28.16
CA LEU A 76 13.61 11.74 29.09
C LEU A 76 13.25 12.80 30.15
N THR A 77 14.24 13.47 30.72
CA THR A 77 14.02 14.54 31.71
C THR A 77 13.35 15.74 31.07
N LEU A 78 13.77 16.13 29.87
CA LEU A 78 13.15 17.22 29.10
C LEU A 78 11.70 16.86 28.76
N LEU A 79 11.43 15.63 28.30
CA LEU A 79 10.09 15.13 28.03
C LEU A 79 9.23 15.16 29.28
N LEU A 80 9.73 14.68 30.41
CA LEU A 80 9.04 14.72 31.70
C LEU A 80 8.80 16.16 32.18
N LEU A 81 9.71 17.07 31.93
CA LEU A 81 9.58 18.49 32.26
C LEU A 81 8.62 19.24 31.31
N PHE A 82 8.61 18.94 30.02
CA PHE A 82 7.69 19.54 29.06
C PHE A 82 6.31 18.89 29.06
N LEU A 83 6.23 17.62 29.36
CA LEU A 83 4.96 16.95 29.67
C LEU A 83 4.41 17.35 31.04
N HIS A 84 5.07 18.25 31.69
CA HIS A 84 4.96 18.72 33.05
C HIS A 84 3.53 18.86 33.59
N PRO A 85 3.43 18.68 34.93
CA PRO A 85 2.24 18.55 35.77
C PRO A 85 1.19 19.64 35.62
N TYR A 86 1.46 20.79 35.05
CA TYR A 86 0.40 21.75 34.70
C TYR A 86 -0.67 21.12 33.77
N ARG A 87 -0.29 20.08 33.04
CA ARG A 87 -1.22 19.32 32.22
C ARG A 87 -1.45 17.90 32.75
N PHE A 88 -0.56 17.38 33.63
CA PHE A 88 -0.63 16.02 34.17
C PHE A 88 -1.06 15.94 35.61
N PHE A 89 -0.62 16.87 36.48
CA PHE A 89 -0.95 16.93 37.91
C PHE A 89 -1.34 18.34 38.31
N PRO A 90 -2.53 18.83 37.94
CA PRO A 90 -3.02 20.09 38.46
C PRO A 90 -3.51 19.87 39.89
N TRP A 91 -2.66 20.17 40.89
CA TRP A 91 -3.06 20.16 42.28
C TRP A 91 -4.01 21.32 42.64
N GLU A 92 -4.20 22.26 41.75
CA GLU A 92 -5.12 23.37 41.93
C GLU A 92 -6.44 23.14 41.21
N ARG A 93 -7.51 22.95 41.96
CA ARG A 93 -8.95 23.06 41.72
C ARG A 93 -9.60 22.21 40.58
N ASN A 94 -8.89 21.71 39.62
CA ASN A 94 -9.47 20.80 38.64
C ASN A 94 -8.74 19.45 38.68
N ARG A 95 -9.35 18.44 39.26
CA ARG A 95 -8.84 17.05 39.20
C ARG A 95 -8.49 16.72 37.78
N PRO A 96 -7.28 16.17 37.49
CA PRO A 96 -6.92 15.77 36.12
C PRO A 96 -7.99 14.82 35.59
N SER A 97 -8.51 15.07 34.43
CA SER A 97 -9.52 14.16 33.90
C SER A 97 -8.89 12.76 33.81
N LYS A 98 -9.61 11.72 34.21
CA LYS A 98 -9.16 10.31 34.13
C LYS A 98 -8.48 10.00 32.77
N LYS A 99 -8.95 10.67 31.71
CA LYS A 99 -8.40 10.57 30.35
C LYS A 99 -6.94 11.04 30.23
N LYS A 100 -6.54 12.11 30.93
CA LYS A 100 -5.14 12.62 30.91
C LYS A 100 -4.20 11.65 31.61
N ILE A 101 -4.63 11.11 32.73
CA ILE A 101 -3.86 10.10 33.49
C ILE A 101 -3.66 8.85 32.62
N VAL A 102 -4.73 8.31 32.05
CA VAL A 102 -4.67 7.13 31.17
C VAL A 102 -3.73 7.36 29.99
N ARG A 103 -3.81 8.54 29.33
CA ARG A 103 -2.92 8.88 28.21
C ARG A 103 -1.43 8.88 28.64
N SER A 104 -1.13 9.45 29.79
CA SER A 104 0.23 9.47 30.33
C SER A 104 0.74 8.07 30.67
N CYS A 105 -0.11 7.26 31.31
CA CYS A 105 0.22 5.86 31.61
C CYS A 105 0.47 5.06 30.31
N LEU A 106 -0.31 5.28 29.28
CA LEU A 106 -0.13 4.60 27.98
C LEU A 106 1.16 5.04 27.28
N LEU A 107 1.52 6.32 27.34
CA LEU A 107 2.80 6.80 26.79
C LEU A 107 4.00 6.24 27.57
N LEU A 108 3.91 6.17 28.90
CA LEU A 108 4.92 5.52 29.73
C LEU A 108 5.02 4.02 29.43
N LEU A 109 3.88 3.36 29.22
CA LEU A 109 3.86 1.97 28.75
C LEU A 109 4.55 1.84 27.39
N GLY A 110 4.40 2.82 26.49
CA GLY A 110 5.11 2.84 25.21
C GLY A 110 6.61 2.94 25.35
N VAL A 111 7.10 3.78 26.26
CA VAL A 111 8.53 3.84 26.60
C VAL A 111 9.02 2.50 27.16
N PHE A 112 8.24 1.89 28.05
CA PHE A 112 8.56 0.58 28.60
C PHE A 112 8.56 -0.52 27.53
N LEU A 113 7.55 -0.57 26.68
CA LEU A 113 7.46 -1.55 25.60
C LEU A 113 8.62 -1.40 24.62
N GLU A 114 8.97 -0.16 24.26
CA GLU A 114 10.09 0.09 23.36
C GLU A 114 11.44 -0.24 24.02
N SER A 115 11.63 0.18 25.27
CA SER A 115 12.90 -0.05 25.96
C SER A 115 13.10 -1.51 26.37
N PHE A 116 12.02 -2.20 26.76
CA PHE A 116 12.11 -3.55 27.33
C PHE A 116 11.62 -4.62 26.35
N ALA A 117 10.35 -4.60 25.96
CA ALA A 117 9.78 -5.68 25.16
C ALA A 117 10.42 -5.78 23.76
N SER A 118 10.65 -4.64 23.10
CA SER A 118 11.31 -4.60 21.79
C SER A 118 12.78 -4.96 21.82
N ASN A 119 13.40 -4.86 22.98
CA ASN A 119 14.81 -5.14 23.18
C ASN A 119 15.05 -6.40 24.07
N LEU A 120 14.04 -7.26 24.21
CA LEU A 120 14.11 -8.40 25.12
C LEU A 120 15.33 -9.30 24.86
N LYS A 121 15.74 -9.44 23.61
CA LYS A 121 16.90 -10.24 23.21
C LYS A 121 18.25 -9.57 23.57
N ALA A 122 18.25 -8.25 23.76
CA ALA A 122 19.45 -7.52 24.19
C ALA A 122 19.71 -7.67 25.71
N TYR A 123 18.75 -8.20 26.44
CA TYR A 123 18.90 -8.44 27.89
C TYR A 123 19.31 -9.88 28.14
N PRO A 124 20.32 -10.13 28.94
CA PRO A 124 20.70 -11.47 29.37
C PRO A 124 19.68 -11.99 30.42
N LEU A 125 18.51 -12.39 29.97
CA LEU A 125 17.48 -13.01 30.79
C LEU A 125 17.76 -14.52 30.86
N GLY A 126 18.47 -14.97 31.90
CA GLY A 126 18.80 -16.37 32.10
C GLY A 126 20.27 -16.69 31.75
N GLY A 127 20.84 -17.63 32.48
CA GLY A 127 22.27 -17.95 32.49
C GLY A 127 22.90 -18.58 31.24
N ASP A 128 22.30 -18.32 30.09
CA ASP A 128 22.85 -18.79 28.80
C ASP A 128 24.05 -17.91 28.39
N SER A 129 25.23 -18.29 28.79
CA SER A 129 26.47 -17.74 28.25
C SER A 129 26.69 -18.32 26.84
N TYR A 130 26.12 -17.66 25.83
CA TYR A 130 26.48 -17.99 24.46
C TYR A 130 27.90 -17.51 24.17
N THR A 131 28.77 -18.42 23.81
CA THR A 131 30.11 -18.09 23.36
C THR A 131 30.01 -17.49 21.96
N TYR A 132 30.38 -16.22 21.85
CA TYR A 132 30.67 -15.59 20.58
C TYR A 132 31.81 -16.35 19.90
N GLU A 133 31.60 -16.82 18.68
CA GLU A 133 32.60 -17.54 17.92
C GLU A 133 32.77 -16.83 16.56
N ALA A 134 33.93 -16.22 16.33
CA ALA A 134 34.29 -15.69 15.04
C ALA A 134 34.91 -16.83 14.21
N LEU A 135 34.28 -17.13 13.08
CA LEU A 135 34.71 -18.19 12.17
C LEU A 135 35.23 -17.57 10.89
N GLY A 136 36.38 -18.03 10.47
CA GLY A 136 36.90 -17.71 9.13
C GLY A 136 36.18 -18.52 8.05
N THR A 137 36.37 -18.13 6.81
CA THR A 137 35.83 -18.85 5.64
C THR A 137 36.33 -20.27 5.54
N SER A 138 37.47 -20.59 6.19
CA SER A 138 38.04 -21.95 6.33
C SER A 138 37.14 -22.94 7.09
N SER A 139 36.15 -22.47 7.84
CA SER A 139 35.18 -23.32 8.57
C SER A 139 34.04 -23.84 7.69
N LEU A 140 34.01 -23.47 6.42
CA LEU A 140 33.02 -23.96 5.46
C LEU A 140 33.42 -25.33 4.96
N VAL A 141 32.50 -26.29 4.98
CA VAL A 141 32.75 -27.68 4.59
C VAL A 141 32.61 -27.86 3.08
N SER A 142 31.68 -27.19 2.47
CA SER A 142 31.42 -27.23 1.03
C SER A 142 30.62 -26.04 0.57
N GLY A 143 30.66 -25.77 -0.72
CA GLY A 143 29.88 -24.69 -1.31
C GLY A 143 30.25 -24.42 -2.77
N SER A 144 29.42 -23.61 -3.39
CA SER A 144 29.64 -23.04 -4.72
C SER A 144 29.98 -21.55 -4.56
N TYR A 145 31.25 -21.22 -4.45
CA TYR A 145 31.78 -19.87 -4.31
C TYR A 145 33.22 -19.80 -4.83
N VAL A 146 33.74 -18.59 -5.06
CA VAL A 146 35.11 -18.37 -5.48
C VAL A 146 35.94 -17.89 -4.28
N THR A 147 37.00 -18.58 -3.94
CA THR A 147 37.94 -18.14 -2.89
C THR A 147 38.92 -17.14 -3.47
N LEU A 148 39.10 -15.99 -2.83
CA LEU A 148 40.04 -14.97 -3.20
C LEU A 148 41.40 -15.17 -2.50
N GLU A 149 42.46 -14.48 -2.95
CA GLU A 149 43.81 -14.59 -2.42
C GLU A 149 43.94 -14.26 -0.92
N ASP A 150 43.09 -13.39 -0.41
CA ASP A 150 42.99 -12.98 1.00
C ASP A 150 42.17 -13.94 1.87
N ALA A 151 41.81 -15.12 1.37
CA ALA A 151 40.90 -16.07 1.99
C ALA A 151 39.45 -15.60 2.17
N SER A 152 39.09 -14.45 1.64
CA SER A 152 37.69 -14.08 1.51
C SER A 152 37.01 -14.88 0.41
N ILE A 153 35.65 -14.94 0.45
CA ILE A 153 34.88 -15.66 -0.56
C ILE A 153 34.02 -14.69 -1.36
N GLN A 154 34.06 -14.85 -2.68
CA GLN A 154 33.16 -14.13 -3.57
C GLN A 154 31.90 -14.98 -3.77
N ILE A 155 30.79 -14.42 -3.36
CA ILE A 155 29.44 -14.96 -3.55
C ILE A 155 28.91 -14.42 -4.87
N GLN A 156 28.44 -15.31 -5.74
CA GLN A 156 27.83 -15.02 -7.03
C GLN A 156 26.37 -15.53 -7.05
N LYS A 157 25.70 -15.31 -8.15
CA LYS A 157 24.33 -15.83 -8.36
C LYS A 157 24.34 -17.36 -8.16
N ASP A 158 23.36 -17.84 -7.38
CA ASP A 158 23.18 -19.24 -7.04
C ASP A 158 24.33 -19.87 -6.24
N SER A 159 25.18 -19.05 -5.61
CA SER A 159 26.17 -19.54 -4.65
C SER A 159 25.49 -20.07 -3.39
N TYR A 160 26.10 -21.08 -2.82
CA TYR A 160 25.73 -21.57 -1.48
C TYR A 160 26.98 -21.96 -0.70
N PHE A 161 26.85 -22.01 0.62
CA PHE A 161 27.85 -22.68 1.47
C PHE A 161 27.17 -23.53 2.55
N ILE A 162 27.89 -24.55 3.00
CA ILE A 162 27.49 -25.44 4.07
C ILE A 162 28.46 -25.26 5.24
N LEU A 163 27.89 -25.00 6.40
CA LEU A 163 28.58 -24.92 7.66
C LEU A 163 28.31 -26.22 8.43
N SER A 164 29.38 -26.99 8.78
CA SER A 164 29.26 -28.11 9.69
C SER A 164 29.11 -27.61 11.12
N TRP A 165 28.16 -28.15 11.85
CA TRP A 165 27.92 -27.79 13.24
C TRP A 165 28.17 -28.93 14.17
N GLY A 166 27.37 -29.99 14.17
CA GLY A 166 27.55 -31.23 14.93
C GLY A 166 27.65 -31.07 16.47
N LYS A 167 27.23 -29.90 16.99
CA LYS A 167 27.25 -29.60 18.43
C LYS A 167 25.81 -29.64 18.99
N GLU A 168 25.68 -30.01 20.29
CA GLU A 168 24.39 -29.96 20.98
C GLU A 168 23.89 -28.53 21.14
N GLU A 169 24.79 -27.56 21.36
CA GLU A 169 24.45 -26.15 21.42
C GLU A 169 24.06 -25.62 20.04
N LYS A 170 22.86 -25.13 19.89
CA LYS A 170 22.37 -24.54 18.65
C LYS A 170 22.72 -23.06 18.59
N PRO A 171 23.40 -22.58 17.54
CA PRO A 171 23.65 -21.15 17.40
C PRO A 171 22.33 -20.41 17.18
N LYS A 172 22.20 -19.20 17.76
CA LYS A 172 21.00 -18.38 17.64
C LYS A 172 21.01 -17.52 16.39
N ASN A 173 22.20 -17.12 15.93
CA ASN A 173 22.35 -16.29 14.74
C ASN A 173 23.71 -16.49 14.08
N ILE A 174 23.75 -16.17 12.81
CA ILE A 174 24.97 -16.04 12.01
C ILE A 174 25.06 -14.60 11.53
N TYR A 175 26.17 -13.93 11.75
CA TYR A 175 26.51 -12.64 11.20
C TYR A 175 27.44 -12.81 10.03
N LEU A 176 27.11 -12.21 8.89
CA LEU A 176 27.90 -12.22 7.68
C LEU A 176 28.63 -10.88 7.53
N ASN A 177 29.96 -10.89 7.52
CA ASN A 177 30.76 -9.68 7.37
C ASN A 177 31.20 -9.52 5.93
N PHE A 178 30.54 -8.62 5.20
CA PHE A 178 30.90 -8.30 3.82
C PHE A 178 32.00 -7.24 3.79
N LEU A 179 33.00 -7.42 2.91
CA LEU A 179 33.99 -6.40 2.61
C LEU A 179 33.37 -5.32 1.75
N GLU A 180 33.71 -4.07 2.06
CA GLU A 180 33.22 -2.82 1.47
C GLU A 180 32.05 -3.01 0.53
N GLY A 181 30.84 -2.81 1.09
CA GLY A 181 29.61 -3.16 0.41
C GLY A 181 29.45 -2.43 -0.91
N ASN A 182 29.41 -3.18 -1.98
CA ASN A 182 29.11 -2.68 -3.32
C ASN A 182 27.63 -2.37 -3.54
N GLY A 183 26.80 -2.36 -2.47
CA GLY A 183 25.37 -2.13 -2.54
C GLY A 183 24.58 -3.33 -3.09
N ALA A 184 25.17 -4.52 -3.10
CA ALA A 184 24.45 -5.71 -3.54
C ALA A 184 23.34 -6.07 -2.56
N THR A 185 22.19 -6.38 -3.13
CA THR A 185 21.02 -6.91 -2.44
C THR A 185 21.00 -8.42 -2.57
N ILE A 186 21.11 -9.09 -1.43
CA ILE A 186 21.22 -10.54 -1.37
C ILE A 186 20.02 -11.11 -0.60
N LYS A 187 19.38 -12.12 -1.16
CA LYS A 187 18.47 -12.99 -0.44
C LYS A 187 19.24 -14.22 0.01
N ALA A 188 19.37 -14.40 1.33
CA ALA A 188 19.96 -15.58 1.93
C ALA A 188 18.88 -16.51 2.45
N LYS A 189 18.82 -17.73 1.92
CA LYS A 189 17.92 -18.78 2.36
C LYS A 189 18.68 -19.75 3.25
N ILE A 190 18.22 -19.97 4.48
CA ILE A 190 18.84 -20.89 5.42
C ILE A 190 18.04 -22.18 5.45
N SER A 191 18.78 -23.28 5.37
CA SER A 191 18.27 -24.63 5.57
C SER A 191 19.16 -25.36 6.59
N PHE A 192 18.63 -26.32 7.30
CA PHE A 192 19.37 -27.15 8.25
C PHE A 192 19.18 -28.64 7.93
N SER A 193 20.14 -29.44 8.32
CA SER A 193 20.09 -30.88 8.22
C SER A 193 20.50 -31.56 9.52
N THR A 194 19.78 -32.59 9.91
CA THR A 194 20.08 -33.46 11.05
C THR A 194 20.77 -34.77 10.65
N ASP A 195 20.84 -35.07 9.35
CA ASP A 195 21.43 -36.29 8.78
C ASP A 195 22.55 -35.99 7.78
N GLY A 196 22.88 -34.69 7.57
CA GLY A 196 23.91 -34.30 6.63
C GLY A 196 23.52 -34.37 5.15
N THR A 197 22.31 -34.89 4.83
CA THR A 197 21.87 -35.12 3.45
C THR A 197 20.58 -34.38 3.09
N ASN A 198 19.59 -34.37 3.99
CA ASN A 198 18.28 -33.80 3.76
C ASN A 198 18.19 -32.42 4.43
N PHE A 199 17.99 -31.36 3.63
CA PHE A 199 17.92 -30.00 4.13
C PHE A 199 16.47 -29.51 4.21
N SER A 200 16.06 -29.11 5.39
CA SER A 200 14.76 -28.49 5.66
C SER A 200 14.91 -26.97 5.74
N GLU A 201 14.05 -26.23 5.05
CA GLU A 201 14.10 -24.77 5.04
C GLU A 201 13.78 -24.19 6.41
N ALA A 202 14.61 -23.27 6.86
CA ALA A 202 14.48 -22.60 8.15
C ALA A 202 13.99 -21.14 8.03
N GLY A 203 14.30 -20.48 6.93
CA GLY A 203 13.91 -19.11 6.68
C GLY A 203 14.70 -18.46 5.55
N ALA A 204 14.22 -17.31 5.11
CA ALA A 204 14.91 -16.49 4.11
C ALA A 204 15.05 -15.06 4.63
N TYR A 205 16.21 -14.47 4.40
CA TYR A 205 16.57 -13.14 4.88
C TYR A 205 17.06 -12.29 3.72
N LEU A 206 16.73 -11.01 3.77
CA LEU A 206 17.24 -10.04 2.84
C LEU A 206 18.40 -9.31 3.51
N LEU A 207 19.53 -9.20 2.81
CA LEU A 207 20.78 -8.62 3.27
C LEU A 207 21.17 -7.44 2.38
N ASP A 208 21.73 -6.42 3.01
CA ASP A 208 22.37 -5.30 2.33
C ASP A 208 23.86 -5.30 2.67
N THR A 209 24.70 -5.48 1.68
CA THR A 209 26.17 -5.55 1.90
C THR A 209 26.77 -4.24 2.41
N THR A 210 26.04 -3.11 2.28
CA THR A 210 26.48 -1.80 2.81
C THR A 210 26.10 -1.58 4.27
N ASN A 211 25.18 -2.41 4.81
CA ASN A 211 24.65 -2.22 6.15
C ASN A 211 24.84 -3.46 7.02
N GLY A 212 25.88 -3.41 7.87
CA GLY A 212 26.20 -4.51 8.78
C GLY A 212 25.05 -4.97 9.66
N ASN A 213 24.10 -4.09 10.02
CA ASN A 213 22.97 -4.46 10.85
C ASN A 213 21.97 -5.39 10.15
N SER A 214 21.91 -5.39 8.82
CA SER A 214 21.03 -6.29 8.06
C SER A 214 21.64 -7.69 7.86
N ASN A 215 22.92 -7.86 8.10
CA ASN A 215 23.71 -9.05 7.75
C ASN A 215 23.62 -10.16 8.79
N VAL A 216 22.60 -10.11 9.66
CA VAL A 216 22.38 -11.16 10.66
C VAL A 216 21.25 -12.07 10.23
N LEU A 217 21.56 -13.35 10.24
CA LEU A 217 20.63 -14.42 9.97
C LEU A 217 20.24 -15.07 11.31
N ALA A 218 18.98 -14.91 11.73
CA ALA A 218 18.47 -15.62 12.90
C ALA A 218 18.32 -17.10 12.56
N LEU A 219 18.87 -17.96 13.38
CA LEU A 219 18.73 -19.40 13.20
C LEU A 219 17.53 -19.91 14.00
N PRO A 220 16.73 -20.81 13.45
CA PRO A 220 15.60 -21.38 14.17
C PRO A 220 16.08 -22.30 15.29
N THR A 221 15.31 -22.35 16.37
CA THR A 221 15.54 -23.27 17.49
C THR A 221 14.99 -24.68 17.23
N TYR A 222 14.56 -24.99 16.05
CA TYR A 222 14.03 -26.28 15.62
C TYR A 222 15.05 -27.07 14.78
N PRO A 223 15.03 -28.38 14.83
CA PRO A 223 14.16 -29.31 15.52
C PRO A 223 14.72 -29.79 16.88
N GLU A 224 13.97 -30.65 17.59
CA GLU A 224 14.53 -31.46 18.67
C GLU A 224 15.58 -32.38 18.04
N GLY A 225 16.82 -32.34 18.54
CA GLY A 225 17.95 -33.12 18.04
C GLY A 225 19.17 -32.28 17.67
N ILE A 226 20.25 -32.95 17.31
CA ILE A 226 21.50 -32.33 16.89
C ILE A 226 21.35 -31.88 15.43
N ILE A 227 21.66 -30.63 15.15
CA ILE A 227 21.80 -30.15 13.78
C ILE A 227 23.23 -30.43 13.34
N GLU A 228 23.39 -31.21 12.31
CA GLU A 228 24.71 -31.52 11.79
C GLU A 228 25.26 -30.42 10.88
N GLN A 229 24.39 -29.86 10.07
CA GLN A 229 24.77 -28.87 9.06
C GLN A 229 23.74 -27.78 8.89
N TYR A 230 24.22 -26.55 8.61
CA TYR A 230 23.45 -25.45 8.06
C TYR A 230 23.88 -25.17 6.63
N ARG A 231 22.90 -24.95 5.75
CA ARG A 231 23.14 -24.54 4.36
C ARG A 231 22.57 -23.15 4.15
N ILE A 232 23.34 -22.28 3.56
CA ILE A 232 22.91 -20.93 3.20
C ILE A 232 23.04 -20.77 1.70
N ASP A 233 21.91 -20.60 1.03
CA ASP A 233 21.82 -20.37 -0.40
C ASP A 233 21.66 -18.88 -0.65
N PHE A 234 22.40 -18.32 -1.60
CA PHE A 234 22.38 -16.91 -1.95
C PHE A 234 21.76 -16.70 -3.32
N SER A 235 20.86 -15.78 -3.43
CA SER A 235 20.34 -15.28 -4.70
C SER A 235 20.46 -13.76 -4.71
N PHE A 236 20.92 -13.22 -5.83
CA PHE A 236 20.98 -11.79 -6.07
C PHE A 236 19.71 -11.38 -6.77
N GLU A 237 19.07 -10.33 -6.29
CA GLU A 237 17.94 -9.76 -7.01
C GLU A 237 18.46 -8.94 -8.19
N GLU A 238 18.09 -9.34 -9.39
CA GLU A 238 18.33 -8.58 -10.60
C GLU A 238 17.39 -7.38 -10.59
N GLY A 239 17.88 -6.25 -10.09
CA GLY A 239 17.20 -4.96 -10.24
C GLY A 239 17.32 -4.46 -11.70
N TYR A 240 16.40 -3.63 -12.13
CA TYR A 240 16.39 -3.01 -13.46
C TYR A 240 17.60 -2.10 -13.72
N TYR A 241 18.25 -1.61 -12.67
CA TYR A 241 19.59 -1.01 -12.71
C TYR A 241 20.58 -2.10 -12.32
N ALA A 242 21.67 -2.17 -13.06
CA ALA A 242 22.74 -3.15 -12.84
C ALA A 242 23.16 -3.21 -11.35
N SER A 243 22.39 -3.95 -10.57
CA SER A 243 22.79 -4.26 -9.20
C SER A 243 23.97 -5.21 -9.28
N PRO A 244 24.96 -5.02 -8.42
CA PRO A 244 26.07 -5.96 -8.38
C PRO A 244 25.52 -7.38 -8.18
N THR A 245 25.98 -8.30 -9.02
CA THR A 245 25.58 -9.72 -8.97
C THR A 245 26.59 -10.55 -8.16
N ASN A 246 27.48 -9.90 -7.43
CA ASN A 246 28.44 -10.51 -6.55
C ASN A 246 28.63 -9.70 -5.26
N ALA A 247 29.10 -10.36 -4.24
CA ALA A 247 29.49 -9.76 -2.98
C ALA A 247 30.68 -10.51 -2.39
N ILE A 248 31.54 -9.83 -1.65
CA ILE A 248 32.71 -10.43 -1.02
C ILE A 248 32.47 -10.58 0.48
N LEU A 249 32.44 -11.80 0.96
CA LEU A 249 32.32 -12.15 2.37
C LEU A 249 33.72 -12.38 2.95
N SER A 250 34.12 -11.56 3.93
CA SER A 250 35.41 -11.68 4.59
C SER A 250 35.42 -12.69 5.73
N SER A 251 34.34 -12.73 6.50
CA SER A 251 34.21 -13.61 7.66
C SER A 251 32.78 -13.77 8.07
N PHE A 252 32.48 -14.68 8.97
CA PHE A 252 31.20 -14.80 9.62
C PHE A 252 31.37 -15.11 11.11
N SER A 253 30.39 -14.76 11.89
CA SER A 253 30.42 -14.92 13.34
C SER A 253 29.11 -15.53 13.81
N LEU A 254 29.21 -16.41 14.80
CA LEU A 254 28.06 -17.06 15.43
C LEU A 254 27.76 -16.39 16.77
N ASN A 255 26.47 -16.42 17.15
CA ASN A 255 26.00 -15.94 18.44
C ASN A 255 26.41 -14.50 18.76
N VAL A 256 26.38 -13.63 17.74
CA VAL A 256 26.67 -12.21 17.96
C VAL A 256 25.64 -11.64 18.93
N PRO A 257 26.10 -10.96 20.02
CA PRO A 257 25.19 -10.45 21.03
C PRO A 257 24.34 -9.29 20.48
N PHE A 258 23.04 -9.35 20.72
CA PHE A 258 22.15 -8.27 20.37
C PHE A 258 22.45 -7.03 21.24
N ARG A 259 22.55 -5.86 20.60
CA ARG A 259 22.70 -4.58 21.29
C ARG A 259 21.33 -3.93 21.49
N PHE A 260 21.22 -3.19 22.57
CA PHE A 260 20.03 -2.40 22.83
C PHE A 260 19.88 -1.29 21.78
N HIS A 261 18.66 -1.16 21.25
CA HIS A 261 18.32 -0.06 20.33
C HIS A 261 16.94 0.50 20.63
N PHE A 262 16.89 1.78 21.02
CA PHE A 262 15.64 2.51 21.16
C PHE A 262 15.26 3.13 19.79
N SER A 263 14.24 2.61 19.16
CA SER A 263 13.75 3.15 17.90
C SER A 263 12.76 4.30 18.13
N LEU A 264 13.17 5.51 17.79
CA LEU A 264 12.29 6.68 17.83
C LEU A 264 11.10 6.52 16.89
N LEU A 265 11.24 5.76 15.79
CA LEU A 265 10.17 5.51 14.85
C LEU A 265 9.11 4.56 15.44
N ARG A 266 9.51 3.46 16.07
CA ARG A 266 8.59 2.56 16.79
C ARG A 266 7.86 3.29 17.92
N PHE A 267 8.62 3.97 18.77
CA PHE A 267 8.05 4.75 19.87
C PHE A 267 7.14 5.88 19.37
N GLY A 268 7.57 6.60 18.32
CA GLY A 268 6.78 7.68 17.70
C GLY A 268 5.47 7.15 17.13
N THR A 269 5.52 6.04 16.39
CA THR A 269 4.33 5.38 15.83
C THR A 269 3.38 4.95 16.96
N PHE A 270 3.89 4.27 17.99
CA PHE A 270 3.10 3.90 19.17
C PHE A 270 2.49 5.13 19.84
N SER A 271 3.27 6.19 20.03
CA SER A 271 2.81 7.44 20.66
C SER A 271 1.71 8.13 19.85
N ILE A 272 1.84 8.17 18.52
CA ILE A 272 0.82 8.70 17.63
C ILE A 272 -0.47 7.89 17.76
N VAL A 273 -0.38 6.57 17.75
CA VAL A 273 -1.52 5.66 17.93
C VAL A 273 -2.19 5.90 19.30
N VAL A 274 -1.42 5.96 20.38
CA VAL A 274 -1.95 6.22 21.74
C VAL A 274 -2.59 7.60 21.83
N LEU A 275 -1.95 8.63 21.31
CA LEU A 275 -2.48 9.99 21.30
C LEU A 275 -3.76 10.08 20.48
N PHE A 276 -3.80 9.41 19.35
CA PHE A 276 -4.98 9.31 18.51
C PHE A 276 -6.14 8.66 19.26
N PHE A 277 -5.96 7.42 19.76
CA PHE A 277 -7.03 6.70 20.47
C PHE A 277 -7.46 7.37 21.76
N SER A 278 -6.51 7.91 22.54
CA SER A 278 -6.85 8.64 23.76
C SER A 278 -7.55 9.98 23.50
N SER A 279 -7.33 10.58 22.33
CA SER A 279 -8.02 11.78 21.88
C SER A 279 -9.36 11.47 21.22
N LEU A 280 -9.54 10.23 20.74
CA LEU A 280 -10.71 9.81 19.98
C LEU A 280 -12.01 10.08 20.74
N ALA A 281 -12.08 9.75 22.02
CA ALA A 281 -13.28 10.01 22.85
C ALA A 281 -13.57 11.52 23.04
N THR A 282 -12.52 12.36 23.13
CA THR A 282 -12.68 13.82 23.17
C THR A 282 -13.11 14.37 21.81
N PHE A 283 -12.60 13.77 20.78
CA PHE A 283 -12.92 14.04 19.41
C PHE A 283 -14.37 13.66 19.06
N LEU A 284 -14.83 12.50 19.52
CA LEU A 284 -16.18 12.00 19.27
C LEU A 284 -17.27 12.79 20.02
N ASN A 285 -16.92 13.34 21.21
CA ASN A 285 -17.81 14.16 22.04
C ASN A 285 -17.70 15.66 21.78
N ARG A 286 -16.96 16.08 20.76
CA ARG A 286 -16.81 17.48 20.41
C ARG A 286 -18.08 18.01 19.75
N ASP A 287 -18.53 19.19 20.16
CA ASP A 287 -19.53 19.96 19.42
C ASP A 287 -19.06 20.11 17.98
N ARG A 288 -19.78 19.50 17.06
CA ARG A 288 -19.48 19.52 15.63
C ARG A 288 -19.70 20.93 15.09
N LYS A 289 -18.70 21.79 15.24
CA LYS A 289 -18.65 23.08 14.55
C LYS A 289 -18.48 22.76 13.07
N GLY A 290 -19.59 22.71 12.36
CA GLY A 290 -19.59 22.46 10.92
C GLY A 290 -18.89 23.59 10.18
N VAL A 291 -17.98 23.22 9.31
CA VAL A 291 -17.37 24.12 8.32
C VAL A 291 -18.43 24.45 7.26
N SER A 292 -18.39 25.66 6.71
CA SER A 292 -19.25 26.05 5.57
C SER A 292 -19.19 24.98 4.46
N GLU A 293 -20.33 24.68 3.84
CA GLU A 293 -20.39 23.64 2.79
C GLU A 293 -19.41 23.85 1.61
N LYS A 294 -19.00 25.09 1.35
CA LYS A 294 -18.13 25.46 0.23
C LYS A 294 -16.63 25.23 0.53
N VAL A 295 -16.24 25.42 1.80
CA VAL A 295 -14.81 25.36 2.19
C VAL A 295 -14.14 24.01 1.85
N PRO A 296 -14.74 22.84 2.14
CA PRO A 296 -14.13 21.55 1.75
C PRO A 296 -13.90 21.41 0.24
N TYR A 297 -14.78 21.95 -0.59
CA TYR A 297 -14.60 21.91 -2.05
C TYR A 297 -13.46 22.82 -2.52
N LEU A 298 -13.32 24.01 -1.91
CA LEU A 298 -12.22 24.92 -2.24
C LEU A 298 -10.86 24.32 -1.85
N ILE A 299 -10.78 23.73 -0.67
CA ILE A 299 -9.55 23.04 -0.20
C ILE A 299 -9.22 21.87 -1.13
N LEU A 300 -10.20 21.04 -1.45
CA LEU A 300 -10.03 19.88 -2.33
C LEU A 300 -9.64 20.31 -3.75
N GLY A 301 -10.30 21.34 -4.29
CA GLY A 301 -9.98 21.90 -5.61
C GLY A 301 -8.57 22.49 -5.65
N GLY A 302 -8.19 23.25 -4.63
CA GLY A 302 -6.82 23.78 -4.49
C GLY A 302 -5.77 22.66 -4.40
N PHE A 303 -6.04 21.63 -3.58
CA PHE A 303 -5.18 20.45 -3.47
C PHE A 303 -5.06 19.70 -4.81
N ALA A 304 -6.17 19.47 -5.51
CA ALA A 304 -6.18 18.84 -6.81
C ALA A 304 -5.36 19.63 -7.84
N CYS A 305 -5.54 20.96 -7.90
CA CYS A 305 -4.74 21.82 -8.76
C CYS A 305 -3.24 21.72 -8.46
N VAL A 306 -2.86 21.83 -7.18
CA VAL A 306 -1.44 21.76 -6.78
C VAL A 306 -0.86 20.38 -7.11
N LEU A 307 -1.59 19.31 -6.85
CA LEU A 307 -1.12 17.95 -7.12
C LEU A 307 -0.95 17.68 -8.61
N ILE A 308 -1.97 18.00 -9.41
CA ILE A 308 -1.95 17.73 -10.87
C ILE A 308 -0.91 18.62 -11.55
N LEU A 309 -0.92 19.94 -11.28
CA LEU A 309 0.02 20.86 -11.90
C LEU A 309 1.45 20.60 -11.40
N GLY A 310 1.63 20.35 -10.11
CA GLY A 310 2.93 20.00 -9.53
C GLY A 310 3.52 18.75 -10.16
N THR A 311 2.71 17.70 -10.31
CA THR A 311 3.11 16.45 -11.01
C THR A 311 3.44 16.74 -12.47
N PHE A 312 2.61 17.51 -13.17
CA PHE A 312 2.87 17.86 -14.56
C PHE A 312 4.21 18.63 -14.72
N PHE A 313 4.46 19.65 -13.92
CA PHE A 313 5.73 20.39 -14.00
C PHE A 313 6.94 19.55 -13.59
N TYR A 314 6.79 18.67 -12.60
CA TYR A 314 7.82 17.70 -12.24
C TYR A 314 8.17 16.79 -13.42
N MET A 315 7.16 16.29 -14.12
CA MET A 315 7.36 15.42 -15.30
C MET A 315 7.99 16.17 -16.47
N VAL A 316 7.60 17.43 -16.69
CA VAL A 316 8.23 18.27 -17.75
C VAL A 316 9.71 18.54 -17.41
N GLY A 317 10.05 18.73 -16.13
CA GLY A 317 11.44 18.90 -15.67
C GLY A 317 12.30 17.61 -15.78
N ASN A 318 11.65 16.44 -15.77
CA ASN A 318 12.29 15.12 -15.88
C ASN A 318 11.70 14.32 -17.04
N VAL A 319 11.51 14.97 -18.19
CA VAL A 319 10.70 14.45 -19.27
C VAL A 319 11.16 13.09 -19.80
N ASN A 320 12.45 12.83 -19.79
CA ASN A 320 13.02 11.56 -20.28
C ASN A 320 12.63 10.33 -19.45
N ASP A 321 12.21 10.53 -18.19
CA ASP A 321 11.75 9.44 -17.32
C ASP A 321 10.28 9.07 -17.59
N PHE A 322 9.48 10.00 -18.16
CA PHE A 322 8.03 9.90 -18.28
C PHE A 322 7.51 9.90 -19.71
N ALA A 323 8.34 10.28 -20.67
CA ALA A 323 7.94 10.44 -22.05
C ALA A 323 9.08 10.09 -23.00
N THR A 324 8.70 9.68 -24.20
CA THR A 324 9.64 9.42 -25.30
C THR A 324 9.62 10.57 -26.29
N PRO A 325 10.79 10.93 -26.93
CA PRO A 325 10.81 11.92 -27.99
C PRO A 325 9.88 11.55 -29.15
N TYR A 326 9.27 12.55 -29.76
CA TYR A 326 8.40 12.37 -30.92
C TYR A 326 8.96 13.14 -32.11
N PRO A 327 8.98 12.61 -33.35
CA PRO A 327 8.42 11.30 -33.77
C PRO A 327 9.17 10.11 -33.18
N ILE A 328 8.44 9.04 -32.91
CA ILE A 328 8.98 7.82 -32.36
C ILE A 328 9.71 7.08 -33.47
N SER A 329 10.96 6.66 -33.22
CA SER A 329 11.69 5.88 -34.22
C SER A 329 11.05 4.49 -34.35
N SER A 330 11.15 3.92 -35.57
CA SER A 330 10.72 2.54 -35.78
C SER A 330 11.45 1.56 -34.87
N ASP A 331 12.72 1.88 -34.53
CA ASP A 331 13.56 1.07 -33.68
C ASP A 331 13.10 1.14 -32.24
N ASP A 332 12.59 2.28 -31.77
CA ASP A 332 12.02 2.41 -30.41
C ASP A 332 10.67 1.70 -30.29
N LEU A 333 9.85 1.69 -31.35
CA LEU A 333 8.61 0.90 -31.37
C LEU A 333 8.89 -0.61 -31.43
N HIS A 334 10.03 -1.00 -32.00
CA HIS A 334 10.43 -2.40 -32.20
C HIS A 334 11.55 -2.85 -31.24
N ALA A 335 12.15 -1.96 -30.47
CA ALA A 335 13.40 -2.16 -29.72
C ALA A 335 13.37 -3.26 -28.65
N HIS A 336 12.22 -3.87 -28.40
CA HIS A 336 12.07 -4.89 -27.38
C HIS A 336 11.66 -6.27 -27.89
N ILE A 337 11.83 -6.54 -29.19
CA ILE A 337 11.67 -7.89 -29.73
C ILE A 337 13.01 -8.63 -29.57
N SER A 338 13.42 -8.91 -28.34
CA SER A 338 14.63 -9.71 -28.08
C SER A 338 14.35 -11.21 -27.89
N SER A 339 13.11 -11.61 -27.93
CA SER A 339 12.67 -13.01 -27.79
C SER A 339 11.40 -13.21 -28.62
N SER A 340 10.90 -14.42 -28.70
CA SER A 340 9.65 -14.78 -29.40
C SER A 340 8.43 -13.93 -28.98
N THR A 341 8.50 -13.20 -27.87
CA THR A 341 7.48 -12.30 -27.38
C THR A 341 7.98 -10.87 -27.27
N GLY A 342 7.57 -9.99 -28.17
CA GLY A 342 7.85 -8.55 -28.11
C GLY A 342 6.95 -7.84 -27.07
N LYS A 343 7.51 -6.92 -26.30
CA LYS A 343 6.76 -6.03 -25.43
C LYS A 343 7.00 -4.60 -25.85
N THR A 344 5.93 -3.87 -26.18
CA THR A 344 5.97 -2.43 -26.47
C THR A 344 5.13 -1.67 -25.48
N ASP A 345 5.37 -0.36 -25.35
CA ASP A 345 4.44 0.51 -24.67
C ASP A 345 3.20 0.74 -25.54
N ILE A 346 2.13 0.01 -25.22
CA ILE A 346 0.89 0.01 -26.00
C ILE A 346 0.21 1.39 -26.06
N PHE A 347 0.41 2.25 -25.04
CA PHE A 347 -0.17 3.61 -25.02
C PHE A 347 0.61 4.57 -25.89
N VAL A 348 1.95 4.42 -25.94
CA VAL A 348 2.79 5.14 -26.90
C VAL A 348 2.42 4.75 -28.34
N SER A 349 2.27 3.45 -28.59
CA SER A 349 1.85 2.93 -29.90
C SER A 349 0.44 3.40 -30.30
N LEU A 350 -0.49 3.47 -29.33
CA LEU A 350 -1.84 3.97 -29.55
C LEU A 350 -1.86 5.49 -29.81
N PHE A 351 -1.02 6.25 -29.10
CA PHE A 351 -0.84 7.68 -29.36
C PHE A 351 -0.32 7.93 -30.77
N ASP A 352 0.72 7.20 -31.19
CA ASP A 352 1.29 7.31 -32.53
C ASP A 352 0.28 6.95 -33.61
N ALA A 353 -0.48 5.85 -33.43
CA ALA A 353 -1.56 5.45 -34.33
C ALA A 353 -2.59 6.57 -34.51
N PHE A 354 -3.08 7.15 -33.43
CA PHE A 354 -4.04 8.26 -33.50
C PHE A 354 -3.47 9.52 -34.16
N ARG A 355 -2.18 9.81 -33.93
CA ARG A 355 -1.48 10.90 -34.60
C ARG A 355 -1.40 10.68 -36.11
N LYS A 356 -1.30 9.45 -36.57
CA LYS A 356 -1.31 9.05 -37.98
C LYS A 356 -2.71 8.85 -38.57
N GLY A 357 -3.78 9.14 -37.77
CA GLY A 357 -5.17 8.95 -38.17
C GLY A 357 -5.59 7.48 -38.31
N ARG A 358 -4.91 6.58 -37.60
CA ARG A 358 -5.16 5.13 -37.56
C ARG A 358 -5.80 4.72 -36.23
N ILE A 359 -6.53 3.61 -36.24
CA ILE A 359 -7.08 2.96 -35.06
C ILE A 359 -6.36 1.63 -34.77
N ASP A 360 -5.67 1.04 -35.74
CA ASP A 360 -4.76 -0.08 -35.60
C ASP A 360 -3.35 0.43 -35.24
N LEU A 361 -2.63 -0.33 -34.46
CA LEU A 361 -1.26 0.00 -34.05
C LEU A 361 -0.29 -0.23 -35.21
N ASP A 362 0.63 0.72 -35.43
CA ASP A 362 1.64 0.67 -36.47
C ASP A 362 2.80 -0.26 -36.10
N LEU A 363 2.50 -1.55 -35.95
CA LEU A 363 3.44 -2.58 -35.50
C LEU A 363 3.62 -3.63 -36.58
N ALA A 364 4.86 -4.12 -36.75
CA ALA A 364 5.18 -5.18 -37.68
C ALA A 364 4.53 -6.51 -37.27
N VAL A 365 3.98 -7.23 -38.25
CA VAL A 365 3.36 -8.54 -38.03
C VAL A 365 4.27 -9.63 -38.58
N ASP A 366 4.57 -10.62 -37.78
CA ASP A 366 5.32 -11.80 -38.26
C ASP A 366 4.48 -12.55 -39.30
N PRO A 367 5.03 -12.81 -40.49
CA PRO A 367 4.33 -13.58 -41.54
C PRO A 367 3.85 -14.96 -41.06
N LYS A 368 4.58 -15.57 -40.15
CA LYS A 368 4.16 -16.85 -39.53
C LYS A 368 2.86 -16.72 -38.72
N LEU A 369 2.66 -15.61 -38.02
CA LEU A 369 1.43 -15.36 -37.27
C LEU A 369 0.21 -15.30 -38.21
N LEU A 370 0.38 -14.74 -39.39
CA LEU A 370 -0.67 -14.67 -40.43
C LEU A 370 -1.01 -16.05 -41.00
N SER A 371 -0.07 -17.00 -40.98
CA SER A 371 -0.24 -18.33 -41.54
C SER A 371 -0.83 -19.35 -40.55
N LEU A 372 -0.96 -18.99 -39.24
CA LEU A 372 -1.55 -19.91 -38.24
C LEU A 372 -3.04 -20.07 -38.48
N THR A 373 -3.53 -21.29 -38.27
CA THR A 373 -4.97 -21.59 -38.26
C THR A 373 -5.66 -20.90 -37.10
N ASN A 374 -5.01 -20.91 -35.91
CA ASN A 374 -5.49 -20.22 -34.73
C ASN A 374 -4.37 -19.36 -34.09
N PRO A 375 -4.20 -18.09 -34.52
CA PRO A 375 -3.16 -17.23 -33.97
C PRO A 375 -3.30 -16.91 -32.47
N TRP A 376 -4.49 -17.13 -31.89
CA TRP A 376 -4.74 -16.90 -30.46
C TRP A 376 -4.38 -18.09 -29.56
N SER A 377 -4.13 -19.28 -30.18
CA SER A 377 -3.66 -20.47 -29.45
C SER A 377 -2.20 -20.32 -29.04
N PRO A 378 -1.86 -20.30 -27.73
CA PRO A 378 -0.46 -20.27 -27.29
C PRO A 378 0.35 -21.43 -27.85
N SER A 379 -0.20 -22.64 -27.86
CA SER A 379 0.48 -23.86 -28.33
C SER A 379 0.81 -23.80 -29.82
N GLU A 380 -0.06 -23.21 -30.66
CA GLU A 380 0.25 -23.05 -32.08
C GLU A 380 1.34 -22.00 -32.30
N ARG A 381 1.30 -20.88 -31.56
CA ARG A 381 2.35 -19.86 -31.63
C ARG A 381 3.72 -20.39 -31.21
N ASP A 382 3.75 -21.15 -30.11
CA ASP A 382 4.98 -21.74 -29.58
C ASP A 382 5.55 -22.79 -30.54
N ALA A 383 4.70 -23.68 -31.07
CA ALA A 383 5.11 -24.71 -32.03
C ALA A 383 5.68 -24.12 -33.33
N ALA A 384 5.14 -23.01 -33.81
CA ALA A 384 5.59 -22.32 -35.00
C ALA A 384 6.74 -21.33 -34.77
N HIS A 385 7.15 -21.13 -33.51
CA HIS A 385 8.16 -20.13 -33.12
C HIS A 385 7.83 -18.73 -33.68
N VAL A 386 6.62 -18.28 -33.43
CA VAL A 386 6.11 -16.99 -33.95
C VAL A 386 6.56 -15.86 -33.05
N SER A 387 7.03 -14.76 -33.66
CA SER A 387 7.25 -13.50 -32.94
C SER A 387 5.96 -12.68 -32.88
N TYR A 388 5.53 -12.26 -31.67
CA TYR A 388 4.32 -11.48 -31.50
C TYR A 388 4.41 -10.52 -30.31
N TYR A 389 3.55 -9.53 -30.31
CA TYR A 389 3.47 -8.58 -29.20
C TYR A 389 2.53 -9.10 -28.12
N TRP A 390 3.09 -9.30 -26.93
CA TRP A 390 2.36 -9.80 -25.77
C TRP A 390 1.26 -8.84 -25.31
N ASP A 391 0.10 -9.41 -24.95
CA ASP A 391 -1.08 -8.64 -24.51
C ASP A 391 -1.57 -7.57 -25.52
N HIS A 392 -1.35 -7.78 -26.80
CA HIS A 392 -1.97 -6.99 -27.85
C HIS A 392 -3.13 -7.78 -28.46
N ALA A 393 -4.20 -7.08 -28.84
CA ALA A 393 -5.28 -7.70 -29.59
C ALA A 393 -4.84 -7.83 -31.06
N PHE A 394 -4.99 -9.02 -31.63
CA PHE A 394 -4.68 -9.30 -33.04
C PHE A 394 -5.93 -9.71 -33.79
N TYR A 395 -6.31 -8.93 -34.79
CA TYR A 395 -7.51 -9.18 -35.56
C TYR A 395 -7.31 -8.73 -37.00
N ASN A 396 -7.74 -9.55 -37.99
CA ASN A 396 -7.62 -9.29 -39.41
C ASN A 396 -6.21 -8.84 -39.84
N GLY A 397 -5.17 -9.50 -39.33
CA GLY A 397 -3.78 -9.23 -39.68
C GLY A 397 -3.20 -7.93 -39.11
N LYS A 398 -3.85 -7.31 -38.15
CA LYS A 398 -3.44 -6.05 -37.53
C LYS A 398 -3.44 -6.15 -36.02
N TYR A 399 -2.58 -5.36 -35.36
CA TYR A 399 -2.57 -5.19 -33.92
C TYR A 399 -3.43 -4.03 -33.46
N TYR A 400 -4.11 -4.21 -32.36
CA TYR A 400 -4.94 -3.20 -31.69
C TYR A 400 -4.68 -3.16 -30.21
N SER A 401 -4.89 -1.98 -29.62
CA SER A 401 -4.98 -1.88 -28.17
C SER A 401 -6.35 -2.38 -27.70
N TYR A 402 -6.40 -3.30 -26.76
CA TYR A 402 -7.64 -3.66 -26.07
C TYR A 402 -7.91 -2.77 -24.85
N TYR A 403 -6.90 -1.99 -24.45
CA TYR A 403 -7.08 -0.96 -23.43
C TYR A 403 -7.88 0.21 -24.00
N GLY A 404 -8.65 0.84 -23.13
CA GLY A 404 -9.46 1.99 -23.51
C GLY A 404 -8.59 3.19 -23.93
N PRO A 405 -9.04 3.97 -24.94
CA PRO A 405 -8.26 5.07 -25.51
C PRO A 405 -8.28 6.35 -24.67
N MET A 406 -9.13 6.43 -23.61
CA MET A 406 -9.38 7.69 -22.92
C MET A 406 -8.14 8.30 -22.24
N PRO A 407 -7.23 7.52 -21.60
CA PRO A 407 -6.00 8.07 -21.05
C PRO A 407 -5.14 8.77 -22.10
N VAL A 408 -5.05 8.21 -23.31
CA VAL A 408 -4.30 8.80 -24.41
C VAL A 408 -4.97 10.09 -24.89
N ILE A 409 -6.29 10.07 -25.08
CA ILE A 409 -7.04 11.23 -25.58
C ILE A 409 -7.00 12.38 -24.58
N LEU A 410 -7.24 12.12 -23.30
CA LEU A 410 -7.36 13.17 -22.29
C LEU A 410 -6.03 13.65 -21.72
N VAL A 411 -4.98 12.83 -21.80
CA VAL A 411 -3.72 13.14 -21.12
C VAL A 411 -2.53 13.19 -22.06
N SER A 412 -2.31 12.14 -22.90
CA SER A 412 -1.16 12.15 -23.81
C SER A 412 -1.23 13.26 -24.84
N PHE A 413 -2.41 13.52 -25.45
CA PHE A 413 -2.55 14.62 -26.39
C PHE A 413 -2.32 16.01 -25.76
N PRO A 414 -2.98 16.38 -24.66
CA PRO A 414 -2.67 17.63 -23.96
C PRO A 414 -1.19 17.77 -23.58
N PHE A 415 -0.58 16.72 -23.05
CA PHE A 415 0.85 16.74 -22.70
C PHE A 415 1.72 16.99 -23.94
N TYR A 416 1.46 16.28 -25.03
CA TYR A 416 2.16 16.47 -26.30
C TYR A 416 2.08 17.92 -26.80
N PHE A 417 0.89 18.53 -26.81
CA PHE A 417 0.73 19.92 -27.23
C PHE A 417 1.42 20.90 -26.27
N LEU A 418 1.31 20.68 -24.97
CA LEU A 418 1.92 21.55 -23.96
C LEU A 418 3.45 21.47 -23.94
N THR A 419 4.02 20.35 -24.37
CA THR A 419 5.48 20.18 -24.52
C THR A 419 5.99 20.60 -25.91
N GLY A 420 5.19 21.34 -26.69
CA GLY A 420 5.58 21.83 -28.01
C GLY A 420 5.68 20.75 -29.06
N MET A 421 4.88 19.70 -28.95
CA MET A 421 4.79 18.57 -29.89
C MET A 421 6.08 17.74 -29.98
N ARG A 422 6.83 17.65 -28.89
CA ARG A 422 8.16 17.00 -28.86
C ARG A 422 8.17 15.66 -28.15
N TYR A 423 7.18 15.38 -27.28
CA TYR A 423 7.21 14.23 -26.41
C TYR A 423 5.86 13.51 -26.33
N ALA A 424 5.89 12.20 -26.42
CA ALA A 424 4.74 11.31 -26.19
C ALA A 424 4.87 10.66 -24.81
N LEU A 425 3.80 10.71 -24.00
CA LEU A 425 3.80 10.08 -22.67
C LEU A 425 3.89 8.56 -22.78
N THR A 426 4.80 8.00 -21.98
CA THR A 426 4.86 6.56 -21.73
C THR A 426 3.72 6.11 -20.81
N ALA A 427 3.48 4.80 -20.71
CA ALA A 427 2.56 4.24 -19.73
C ALA A 427 2.88 4.70 -18.31
N PHE A 428 4.16 4.78 -17.94
CA PHE A 428 4.59 5.28 -16.63
C PHE A 428 4.25 6.77 -16.43
N GLY A 429 4.39 7.57 -17.47
CA GLY A 429 3.96 8.96 -17.43
C GLY A 429 2.44 9.10 -17.26
N LEU A 430 1.66 8.27 -17.98
CA LEU A 430 0.21 8.21 -17.83
C LEU A 430 -0.20 7.73 -16.43
N GLU A 431 0.46 6.71 -15.89
CA GLU A 431 0.24 6.22 -14.53
C GLU A 431 0.47 7.32 -13.49
N THR A 432 1.58 8.05 -13.61
CA THR A 432 1.96 9.12 -12.69
C THR A 432 0.93 10.26 -12.66
N LEU A 433 0.51 10.76 -13.82
CA LEU A 433 -0.55 11.77 -13.89
C LEU A 433 -1.91 11.20 -13.50
N GLY A 434 -2.17 9.95 -13.82
CA GLY A 434 -3.37 9.23 -13.40
C GLY A 434 -3.50 9.16 -11.89
N MET A 435 -2.41 8.87 -11.17
CA MET A 435 -2.41 8.89 -9.70
C MET A 435 -2.69 10.28 -9.14
N ALA A 436 -2.10 11.33 -9.72
CA ALA A 436 -2.40 12.71 -9.34
C ALA A 436 -3.87 13.10 -9.58
N PHE A 437 -4.57 12.39 -10.45
CA PHE A 437 -6.00 12.54 -10.72
C PHE A 437 -6.88 11.63 -9.84
N LEU A 438 -6.49 10.37 -9.62
CA LEU A 438 -7.23 9.42 -8.78
C LEU A 438 -7.35 9.88 -7.32
N ILE A 439 -6.25 10.38 -6.74
CA ILE A 439 -6.25 10.80 -5.33
C ILE A 439 -7.33 11.87 -5.06
N PRO A 440 -7.39 13.01 -5.77
CA PRO A 440 -8.45 14.00 -5.53
C PRO A 440 -9.85 13.48 -5.91
N SER A 441 -9.98 12.57 -6.88
CA SER A 441 -11.27 11.96 -7.23
C SER A 441 -11.80 11.09 -6.09
N PHE A 442 -10.94 10.28 -5.48
CA PHE A 442 -11.26 9.50 -4.27
C PHE A 442 -11.66 10.40 -3.10
N LEU A 443 -10.91 11.46 -2.84
CA LEU A 443 -11.24 12.43 -1.79
C LEU A 443 -12.59 13.11 -2.05
N PHE A 444 -12.91 13.36 -3.32
CA PHE A 444 -14.17 13.99 -3.69
C PHE A 444 -15.38 13.05 -3.49
N VAL A 445 -15.31 11.81 -3.94
CA VAL A 445 -16.40 10.85 -3.71
C VAL A 445 -16.59 10.57 -2.21
N LEU A 446 -15.49 10.45 -1.47
CA LEU A 446 -15.53 10.30 -0.03
C LEU A 446 -16.22 11.49 0.65
N LEU A 447 -15.90 12.72 0.23
CA LEU A 447 -16.56 13.93 0.73
C LEU A 447 -18.07 13.93 0.46
N GLU A 448 -18.51 13.50 -0.73
CA GLU A 448 -19.94 13.41 -1.06
C GLU A 448 -20.67 12.32 -0.24
N ILE A 449 -19.99 11.18 0.03
CA ILE A 449 -20.50 10.15 0.95
C ILE A 449 -20.69 10.75 2.36
N PHE A 450 -19.70 11.46 2.88
CA PHE A 450 -19.82 12.12 4.19
C PHE A 450 -20.94 13.16 4.21
N LYS A 451 -21.07 14.00 3.18
CA LYS A 451 -22.14 15.00 3.06
C LYS A 451 -23.53 14.39 2.92
N LEU A 452 -23.63 13.20 2.35
CA LEU A 452 -24.88 12.47 2.26
C LEU A 452 -25.30 11.92 3.61
N MET A 453 -24.35 11.41 4.38
CA MET A 453 -24.59 10.66 5.61
C MET A 453 -24.64 11.53 6.86
N GLN A 454 -23.93 12.66 6.87
CA GLN A 454 -23.83 13.57 8.01
C GLN A 454 -24.48 14.92 7.69
N LYS A 455 -25.27 15.46 8.63
CA LYS A 455 -25.84 16.83 8.49
C LYS A 455 -24.75 17.90 8.40
N LYS A 456 -23.64 17.71 9.15
CA LYS A 456 -22.43 18.53 9.11
C LYS A 456 -21.25 17.58 9.05
N VAL A 457 -20.39 17.76 8.07
CA VAL A 457 -19.20 16.91 7.91
C VAL A 457 -18.24 17.12 9.07
N ASP A 458 -17.92 16.04 9.76
CA ASP A 458 -16.84 16.03 10.71
C ASP A 458 -15.52 15.94 9.92
N PHE A 459 -14.83 17.08 9.82
CA PHE A 459 -13.63 17.20 8.97
C PHE A 459 -12.50 16.29 9.43
N LEU A 460 -12.33 16.06 10.72
CA LEU A 460 -11.27 15.19 11.22
C LEU A 460 -11.60 13.71 10.99
N GLN A 461 -12.88 13.34 11.11
CA GLN A 461 -13.31 11.99 10.73
C GLN A 461 -13.13 11.77 9.22
N TYR A 462 -13.50 12.76 8.42
CA TYR A 462 -13.26 12.72 6.98
C TYR A 462 -11.75 12.56 6.66
N LEU A 463 -10.88 13.36 7.29
CA LEU A 463 -9.44 13.29 7.08
C LEU A 463 -8.85 11.92 7.49
N PHE A 464 -9.34 11.35 8.57
CA PHE A 464 -8.95 10.00 9.00
C PHE A 464 -9.28 8.95 7.95
N PHE A 465 -10.52 8.95 7.44
CA PHE A 465 -10.92 8.02 6.39
C PHE A 465 -10.29 8.34 5.03
N ALA A 466 -9.97 9.61 4.76
CA ALA A 466 -9.23 10.00 3.58
C ALA A 466 -7.81 9.40 3.55
N ILE A 467 -7.10 9.47 4.66
CA ILE A 467 -5.73 8.95 4.76
C ILE A 467 -5.74 7.41 4.81
N LEU A 468 -6.41 6.82 5.79
CA LEU A 468 -6.39 5.37 5.97
C LEU A 468 -7.18 4.62 4.89
N GLY A 469 -8.29 5.22 4.42
CA GLY A 469 -9.04 4.70 3.29
C GLY A 469 -8.25 4.78 1.99
N GLY A 470 -7.49 5.86 1.78
CA GLY A 470 -6.56 5.97 0.67
C GLY A 470 -5.50 4.86 0.69
N VAL A 471 -4.88 4.61 1.84
CA VAL A 471 -3.92 3.48 2.00
C VAL A 471 -4.60 2.14 1.72
N THR A 472 -5.80 1.92 2.25
CA THR A 472 -6.54 0.65 2.07
C THR A 472 -6.99 0.45 0.62
N SER A 473 -7.40 1.52 -0.06
CA SER A 473 -7.95 1.48 -1.42
C SER A 473 -6.86 1.39 -2.49
N MET A 474 -5.71 2.03 -2.27
CA MET A 474 -4.64 2.16 -3.26
C MET A 474 -3.47 1.21 -2.98
N MET A 475 -3.74 0.12 -2.32
CA MET A 475 -2.78 -0.83 -1.81
C MET A 475 -1.72 -1.27 -2.83
N ILE A 476 -2.11 -1.57 -4.06
CA ILE A 476 -1.19 -2.11 -5.07
C ILE A 476 -0.59 -0.99 -5.94
N LEU A 477 -1.31 0.10 -6.15
CA LEU A 477 -0.87 1.21 -7.01
C LEU A 477 0.38 1.93 -6.48
N ALA A 478 0.56 2.02 -5.15
CA ALA A 478 1.72 2.65 -4.56
C ALA A 478 3.02 1.88 -4.85
N PHE A 479 2.94 0.59 -5.11
CA PHE A 479 4.07 -0.29 -5.39
C PHE A 479 4.65 -0.12 -6.77
N THR A 480 3.79 -0.05 -7.73
CA THR A 480 4.13 -0.07 -9.14
C THR A 480 4.63 1.27 -9.64
N TRP A 481 4.17 2.34 -9.01
CA TRP A 481 4.58 3.70 -9.36
C TRP A 481 6.09 3.95 -9.24
N LYS A 482 6.81 3.19 -8.43
CA LYS A 482 8.25 3.40 -8.18
C LYS A 482 9.17 2.51 -9.02
N ASN A 483 8.67 1.43 -9.60
CA ASN A 483 9.52 0.47 -10.29
C ASN A 483 9.98 0.89 -11.69
N GLY A 484 9.43 1.98 -12.25
CA GLY A 484 9.86 2.51 -13.55
C GLY A 484 9.78 1.49 -14.69
N SER A 485 9.14 0.35 -14.46
CA SER A 485 8.97 -0.69 -15.44
C SER A 485 7.81 -0.33 -16.36
N TYR A 486 8.11 0.07 -17.57
CA TYR A 486 7.10 0.32 -18.62
C TYR A 486 6.11 -0.84 -18.77
N HIS A 487 6.53 -2.05 -18.45
CA HIS A 487 5.74 -3.25 -18.65
C HIS A 487 4.63 -3.44 -17.63
N GLU A 488 4.78 -2.90 -16.43
CA GLU A 488 3.77 -2.99 -15.38
C GLU A 488 2.78 -1.84 -15.44
N ALA A 489 3.27 -0.64 -15.74
CA ALA A 489 2.45 0.57 -15.86
C ALA A 489 1.33 0.42 -16.91
N ILE A 490 1.55 -0.32 -17.99
CA ILE A 490 0.52 -0.56 -19.02
C ILE A 490 -0.75 -1.22 -18.46
N TYR A 491 -0.62 -2.01 -17.41
CA TYR A 491 -1.74 -2.68 -16.78
C TYR A 491 -2.47 -1.81 -15.76
N HIS A 492 -1.79 -0.83 -15.15
CA HIS A 492 -2.37 0.01 -14.10
C HIS A 492 -3.06 1.25 -14.66
N VAL A 493 -2.63 1.75 -15.80
CA VAL A 493 -3.23 2.92 -16.45
C VAL A 493 -4.76 2.78 -16.60
N PRO A 494 -5.32 1.68 -17.14
CA PRO A 494 -6.76 1.53 -17.27
C PRO A 494 -7.47 1.50 -15.91
N ASP A 495 -6.88 0.85 -14.90
CA ASP A 495 -7.45 0.74 -13.56
C ASP A 495 -7.50 2.10 -12.87
N ILE A 496 -6.41 2.87 -12.93
CA ILE A 496 -6.29 4.19 -12.32
C ILE A 496 -7.31 5.17 -12.91
N TYR A 497 -7.34 5.29 -14.23
CA TYR A 497 -8.29 6.20 -14.90
C TYR A 497 -9.73 5.71 -14.78
N GLY A 498 -9.95 4.40 -14.87
CA GLY A 498 -11.27 3.81 -14.65
C GLY A 498 -11.81 4.10 -13.27
N LEU A 499 -11.00 3.90 -12.22
CA LEU A 499 -11.39 4.21 -10.84
C LEU A 499 -11.58 5.71 -10.59
N ALA A 500 -10.70 6.55 -11.14
CA ALA A 500 -10.85 8.00 -11.00
C ALA A 500 -12.17 8.50 -11.63
N PHE A 501 -12.51 8.00 -12.81
CA PHE A 501 -13.79 8.35 -13.45
C PHE A 501 -15.00 7.70 -12.76
N PHE A 502 -14.84 6.51 -12.17
CA PHE A 502 -15.86 5.93 -11.31
C PHE A 502 -16.14 6.80 -10.08
N ASP A 503 -15.10 7.26 -9.41
CA ASP A 503 -15.20 8.14 -8.26
C ASP A 503 -15.94 9.44 -8.61
N LEU A 504 -15.56 10.08 -9.71
CA LEU A 504 -16.23 11.29 -10.20
C LEU A 504 -17.68 11.01 -10.57
N PHE A 505 -17.96 9.94 -11.29
CA PHE A 505 -19.31 9.51 -11.65
C PHE A 505 -20.19 9.36 -10.40
N PHE A 506 -19.71 8.57 -9.44
CA PHE A 506 -20.47 8.29 -8.23
C PHE A 506 -20.61 9.54 -7.35
N ALA A 507 -19.57 10.35 -7.22
CA ALA A 507 -19.64 11.62 -6.50
C ALA A 507 -20.69 12.57 -7.07
N PHE A 508 -20.72 12.72 -8.40
CA PHE A 508 -21.71 13.59 -9.04
C PHE A 508 -23.14 13.04 -8.96
N VAL A 509 -23.32 11.73 -9.00
CA VAL A 509 -24.64 11.10 -8.74
C VAL A 509 -25.10 11.38 -7.31
N LEU A 510 -24.22 11.20 -6.30
CA LEU A 510 -24.53 11.52 -4.91
C LEU A 510 -24.82 13.01 -4.71
N GLN A 511 -24.08 13.88 -5.41
CA GLN A 511 -24.32 15.32 -5.39
C GLN A 511 -25.70 15.68 -5.98
N ALA A 512 -26.07 15.09 -7.11
CA ALA A 512 -27.39 15.28 -7.73
C ALA A 512 -28.51 14.77 -6.82
N TYR A 513 -28.31 13.62 -6.15
CA TYR A 513 -29.27 13.07 -5.20
C TYR A 513 -29.46 13.95 -3.97
N ARG A 514 -28.40 14.58 -3.47
CA ARG A 514 -28.41 15.44 -2.30
C ARG A 514 -28.98 16.84 -2.61
N LYS A 515 -28.63 17.43 -3.76
CA LYS A 515 -29.02 18.78 -4.15
C LYS A 515 -30.36 18.77 -4.91
N ARG A 516 -31.41 19.36 -4.34
CA ARG A 516 -32.75 19.35 -4.95
C ARG A 516 -32.95 20.38 -6.08
N LYS A 517 -32.19 21.49 -6.09
CA LYS A 517 -32.43 22.63 -6.98
C LYS A 517 -31.50 22.74 -8.20
N LEU A 518 -30.30 22.24 -8.15
CA LEU A 518 -29.26 22.39 -9.17
C LEU A 518 -28.70 21.01 -9.57
N ARG A 519 -29.45 20.25 -10.36
CA ARG A 519 -29.13 18.87 -10.73
C ARG A 519 -28.52 18.69 -12.11
N ILE A 520 -28.81 19.63 -13.04
CA ILE A 520 -28.32 19.52 -14.42
C ILE A 520 -26.82 19.33 -14.48
N LEU A 521 -26.04 20.22 -13.85
CA LEU A 521 -24.58 20.15 -13.91
C LEU A 521 -24.01 18.86 -13.30
N PRO A 522 -24.37 18.43 -12.06
CA PRO A 522 -23.92 17.14 -11.54
C PRO A 522 -24.31 15.95 -12.41
N LEU A 523 -25.52 15.88 -12.93
CA LEU A 523 -25.95 14.79 -13.81
C LEU A 523 -25.20 14.80 -15.15
N THR A 524 -24.98 15.98 -15.73
CA THR A 524 -24.16 16.12 -16.94
C THR A 524 -22.73 15.60 -16.72
N LEU A 525 -22.11 16.04 -15.62
CA LEU A 525 -20.75 15.60 -15.27
C LEU A 525 -20.69 14.11 -14.91
N ALA A 526 -21.75 13.56 -14.29
CA ALA A 526 -21.88 12.12 -14.07
C ALA A 526 -21.92 11.36 -15.39
N GLY A 527 -22.74 11.79 -16.35
CA GLY A 527 -22.80 11.17 -17.69
C GLY A 527 -21.44 11.19 -18.37
N LEU A 528 -20.76 12.33 -18.35
CA LEU A 528 -19.42 12.47 -18.95
C LEU A 528 -18.38 11.55 -18.28
N SER A 529 -18.36 11.54 -16.95
CA SER A 529 -17.47 10.66 -16.17
C SER A 529 -17.74 9.18 -16.47
N PHE A 530 -19.02 8.79 -16.62
CA PHE A 530 -19.36 7.42 -16.95
C PHE A 530 -18.91 7.01 -18.37
N VAL A 531 -19.02 7.88 -19.36
CA VAL A 531 -18.49 7.63 -20.69
C VAL A 531 -16.97 7.47 -20.64
N PHE A 532 -16.26 8.35 -19.95
CA PHE A 532 -14.81 8.28 -19.79
C PHE A 532 -14.37 7.01 -19.05
N LEU A 533 -15.14 6.58 -18.04
CA LEU A 533 -14.94 5.31 -17.36
C LEU A 533 -14.98 4.13 -18.33
N VAL A 534 -16.04 4.03 -19.15
CA VAL A 534 -16.21 2.93 -20.11
C VAL A 534 -15.08 2.93 -21.15
N PHE A 535 -14.65 4.10 -21.61
CA PHE A 535 -13.53 4.24 -22.54
C PHE A 535 -12.15 4.10 -21.88
N SER A 536 -12.06 3.99 -20.56
CA SER A 536 -10.82 3.66 -19.85
C SER A 536 -10.79 2.20 -19.43
N ARG A 537 -11.84 1.73 -18.74
CA ARG A 537 -11.95 0.40 -18.15
C ARG A 537 -13.38 -0.14 -18.26
N PRO A 538 -13.73 -0.81 -19.35
CA PRO A 538 -15.11 -1.21 -19.63
C PRO A 538 -15.80 -2.04 -18.54
N ASN A 539 -15.11 -2.96 -17.85
CA ASN A 539 -15.69 -3.81 -16.81
C ASN A 539 -16.23 -3.00 -15.60
N LEU A 540 -15.70 -1.80 -15.35
CA LEU A 540 -16.20 -0.91 -14.30
C LEU A 540 -17.59 -0.31 -14.61
N PHE A 541 -18.16 -0.53 -15.83
CA PHE A 541 -19.56 -0.15 -16.10
C PHE A 541 -20.52 -0.78 -15.12
N LEU A 542 -20.21 -1.95 -14.57
CA LEU A 542 -21.00 -2.59 -13.50
C LEU A 542 -21.19 -1.68 -12.28
N GLY A 543 -20.31 -0.70 -12.08
CA GLY A 543 -20.45 0.30 -11.03
C GLY A 543 -21.73 1.15 -11.13
N LEU A 544 -22.39 1.15 -12.30
CA LEU A 544 -23.72 1.73 -12.48
C LEU A 544 -24.72 1.12 -11.48
N LEU A 545 -24.60 -0.18 -11.16
CA LEU A 545 -25.50 -0.87 -10.23
C LEU A 545 -25.54 -0.20 -8.85
N ILE A 546 -24.41 0.32 -8.37
CA ILE A 546 -24.34 1.03 -7.08
C ILE A 546 -25.00 2.41 -7.18
N ALA A 547 -24.88 3.08 -8.33
CA ALA A 547 -25.41 4.41 -8.57
C ALA A 547 -26.93 4.42 -8.90
N LEU A 548 -27.45 3.36 -9.51
CA LEU A 548 -28.85 3.26 -9.91
C LEU A 548 -29.86 3.61 -8.80
N PRO A 549 -29.73 3.11 -7.56
CA PRO A 549 -30.67 3.47 -6.50
C PRO A 549 -30.77 4.97 -6.24
N PHE A 550 -29.66 5.69 -6.40
CA PHE A 550 -29.63 7.14 -6.21
C PHE A 550 -30.22 7.87 -7.43
N LEU A 551 -29.92 7.44 -8.64
CA LEU A 551 -30.52 7.97 -9.87
C LEU A 551 -32.05 7.79 -9.85
N PHE A 552 -32.53 6.59 -9.48
CA PHE A 552 -33.97 6.35 -9.26
C PHE A 552 -34.53 7.21 -8.14
N GLY A 553 -33.75 7.43 -7.07
CA GLY A 553 -34.17 8.34 -5.98
C GLY A 553 -34.39 9.76 -6.48
N VAL A 554 -33.54 10.26 -7.41
CA VAL A 554 -33.72 11.56 -8.06
C VAL A 554 -34.99 11.57 -8.95
N LEU A 555 -35.23 10.50 -9.72
CA LEU A 555 -36.39 10.37 -10.59
C LEU A 555 -37.73 10.25 -9.80
N CYS A 556 -37.70 9.51 -8.69
CA CYS A 556 -38.89 9.24 -7.88
C CYS A 556 -39.23 10.34 -6.88
N GLU A 557 -38.49 11.46 -6.83
CA GLU A 557 -38.76 12.55 -5.91
C GLU A 557 -40.11 13.23 -6.23
N LYS A 558 -41.01 13.23 -5.28
CA LYS A 558 -42.39 13.73 -5.49
C LYS A 558 -42.48 15.25 -5.60
N GLU A 559 -41.58 15.99 -4.95
CA GLU A 559 -41.62 17.44 -4.87
C GLU A 559 -41.16 18.15 -6.16
N VAL A 560 -40.54 17.42 -7.10
CA VAL A 560 -40.01 17.97 -8.35
C VAL A 560 -40.95 17.63 -9.51
N PRO A 561 -41.44 18.62 -10.30
CA PRO A 561 -42.26 18.36 -11.47
C PRO A 561 -41.59 17.44 -12.48
N PHE A 562 -42.35 16.55 -13.13
CA PHE A 562 -41.81 15.58 -14.08
C PHE A 562 -41.07 16.25 -15.26
N LYS A 563 -41.59 17.36 -15.78
CA LYS A 563 -40.94 18.15 -16.85
C LYS A 563 -39.55 18.60 -16.46
N LYS A 564 -39.35 19.01 -15.20
CA LYS A 564 -38.03 19.44 -14.69
C LYS A 564 -37.09 18.27 -14.57
N LYS A 565 -37.56 17.08 -14.15
CA LYS A 565 -36.75 15.87 -14.09
C LYS A 565 -36.21 15.49 -15.47
N ILE A 566 -37.07 15.54 -16.51
CA ILE A 566 -36.62 15.31 -17.90
C ILE A 566 -35.52 16.29 -18.25
N ILE A 567 -35.70 17.58 -18.01
CA ILE A 567 -34.72 18.62 -18.32
C ILE A 567 -33.40 18.35 -17.56
N ASP A 568 -33.47 17.98 -16.29
CA ASP A 568 -32.31 17.73 -15.46
C ASP A 568 -31.50 16.50 -15.97
N PHE A 569 -32.16 15.44 -16.48
CA PHE A 569 -31.52 14.23 -16.98
C PHE A 569 -31.13 14.29 -18.47
N LEU A 570 -31.76 15.16 -19.23
CA LEU A 570 -31.58 15.18 -20.70
C LEU A 570 -30.11 15.28 -21.14
N PRO A 571 -29.25 16.17 -20.57
CA PRO A 571 -27.85 16.23 -20.95
C PRO A 571 -27.10 14.93 -20.64
N MET A 572 -27.36 14.31 -19.48
CA MET A 572 -26.76 13.02 -19.12
C MET A 572 -27.16 11.94 -20.12
N ILE A 573 -28.45 11.83 -20.43
CA ILE A 573 -28.95 10.83 -21.39
C ILE A 573 -28.31 11.03 -22.77
N LEU A 574 -28.25 12.27 -23.26
CA LEU A 574 -27.63 12.56 -24.56
C LEU A 574 -26.15 12.20 -24.57
N ILE A 575 -25.40 12.52 -23.51
CA ILE A 575 -23.98 12.14 -23.38
C ILE A 575 -23.83 10.61 -23.37
N LEU A 576 -24.68 9.89 -22.64
CA LEU A 576 -24.62 8.43 -22.60
C LEU A 576 -24.96 7.80 -23.95
N LEU A 577 -25.95 8.33 -24.67
CA LEU A 577 -26.29 7.85 -26.01
C LEU A 577 -25.17 8.11 -27.03
N ILE A 578 -24.60 9.32 -27.02
CA ILE A 578 -23.49 9.68 -27.90
C ILE A 578 -22.24 8.84 -27.55
N GLY A 579 -21.89 8.77 -26.27
CA GLY A 579 -20.74 7.98 -25.80
C GLY A 579 -20.90 6.50 -26.10
N GLY A 580 -22.09 5.93 -25.90
CA GLY A 580 -22.42 4.56 -26.25
C GLY A 580 -22.31 4.30 -27.76
N ALA A 581 -22.85 5.21 -28.59
CA ALA A 581 -22.71 5.12 -30.05
C ALA A 581 -21.24 5.19 -30.48
N LEU A 582 -20.45 6.10 -29.90
CA LEU A 582 -19.00 6.19 -30.18
C LEU A 582 -18.27 4.91 -29.75
N ALA A 583 -18.61 4.31 -28.63
CA ALA A 583 -18.02 3.04 -28.18
C ALA A 583 -18.36 1.90 -29.15
N CYS A 584 -19.61 1.79 -29.56
CA CYS A 584 -20.06 0.81 -30.54
C CYS A 584 -19.33 1.00 -31.89
N LEU A 585 -19.21 2.22 -32.38
CA LEU A 585 -18.50 2.54 -33.63
C LEU A 585 -17.00 2.24 -33.53
N TYR A 586 -16.36 2.60 -32.43
CA TYR A 586 -14.94 2.33 -32.20
C TYR A 586 -14.64 0.83 -32.12
N ASN A 587 -15.52 0.06 -31.48
CA ASN A 587 -15.40 -1.39 -31.42
C ASN A 587 -15.65 -2.03 -32.80
N TYR A 588 -16.69 -1.60 -33.50
CA TYR A 588 -17.01 -2.12 -34.84
C TYR A 588 -15.87 -1.86 -35.82
N ALA A 589 -15.31 -0.66 -35.78
CA ALA A 589 -14.20 -0.29 -36.69
C ALA A 589 -12.91 -1.11 -36.43
N ARG A 590 -12.75 -1.69 -35.23
CA ARG A 590 -11.57 -2.52 -34.88
C ARG A 590 -11.82 -4.01 -35.09
N PHE A 591 -13.01 -4.50 -34.72
CA PHE A 591 -13.30 -5.92 -34.51
C PHE A 591 -14.55 -6.43 -35.21
N ASP A 592 -15.14 -5.64 -36.09
CA ASP A 592 -16.41 -5.96 -36.80
C ASP A 592 -17.56 -6.35 -35.86
N SER A 593 -17.47 -5.91 -34.58
CA SER A 593 -18.43 -6.20 -33.52
C SER A 593 -18.59 -5.00 -32.59
N ILE A 594 -19.83 -4.61 -32.33
CA ILE A 594 -20.13 -3.46 -31.45
C ILE A 594 -19.88 -3.74 -29.96
N LEU A 595 -19.82 -5.02 -29.55
CA LEU A 595 -19.65 -5.45 -28.16
C LEU A 595 -18.27 -6.03 -27.86
N GLU A 596 -17.37 -6.13 -28.83
CA GLU A 596 -16.02 -6.64 -28.63
C GLU A 596 -15.06 -5.50 -28.33
N PHE A 597 -14.45 -5.54 -27.14
CA PHE A 597 -13.45 -4.55 -26.70
C PHE A 597 -12.00 -4.97 -27.00
N GLY A 598 -11.82 -6.13 -27.63
CA GLY A 598 -10.51 -6.66 -28.03
C GLY A 598 -9.95 -7.71 -27.06
N GLN A 599 -10.63 -7.97 -25.96
CA GLN A 599 -10.17 -8.95 -24.97
C GLN A 599 -10.12 -10.36 -25.58
N SER A 600 -11.12 -10.73 -26.38
CA SER A 600 -11.19 -12.05 -27.01
C SER A 600 -10.02 -12.31 -27.97
N TYR A 601 -9.41 -11.27 -28.51
CA TYR A 601 -8.36 -11.37 -29.53
C TYR A 601 -6.95 -11.14 -28.98
N GLN A 602 -6.77 -11.11 -27.65
CA GLN A 602 -5.45 -10.96 -27.05
C GLN A 602 -4.52 -12.14 -27.32
N LEU A 603 -3.27 -11.83 -27.61
CA LEU A 603 -2.19 -12.80 -27.69
C LEU A 603 -1.50 -12.92 -26.33
N ASN A 604 -1.96 -13.87 -25.52
CA ASN A 604 -1.43 -14.09 -24.17
C ASN A 604 -1.37 -15.59 -23.80
N VAL A 605 -1.44 -15.91 -22.51
CA VAL A 605 -1.30 -17.29 -21.97
C VAL A 605 -2.43 -18.24 -22.35
N ALA A 606 -3.57 -17.74 -22.82
CA ALA A 606 -4.74 -18.56 -23.15
C ALA A 606 -5.49 -17.98 -24.35
N ASP A 607 -6.19 -18.84 -25.08
CA ASP A 607 -7.15 -18.38 -26.10
C ASP A 607 -8.41 -17.83 -25.40
N GLN A 608 -8.49 -16.52 -25.33
CA GLN A 608 -9.54 -15.79 -24.61
C GLN A 608 -10.96 -15.98 -25.21
N ARG A 609 -11.06 -16.42 -26.46
CA ARG A 609 -12.35 -16.64 -27.16
C ARG A 609 -13.15 -17.79 -26.53
N HIS A 610 -12.46 -18.77 -25.94
CA HIS A 610 -13.06 -19.94 -25.32
C HIS A 610 -13.43 -19.74 -23.85
N LEU A 611 -13.06 -18.60 -23.27
CA LEU A 611 -13.40 -18.30 -21.88
C LEU A 611 -14.88 -17.89 -21.76
N THR A 612 -15.63 -18.72 -21.05
CA THR A 612 -17.07 -18.54 -20.83
C THR A 612 -17.40 -18.25 -19.37
N TYR A 613 -18.55 -17.63 -19.14
CA TYR A 613 -19.16 -17.56 -17.82
C TYR A 613 -19.85 -18.89 -17.52
N SER A 614 -19.39 -19.62 -16.51
CA SER A 614 -20.01 -20.86 -16.06
C SER A 614 -20.28 -20.84 -14.56
N LEU A 615 -21.32 -21.55 -14.12
CA LEU A 615 -21.67 -21.62 -12.69
C LEU A 615 -20.58 -22.29 -11.85
N GLU A 616 -19.77 -23.15 -12.45
CA GLU A 616 -18.62 -23.80 -11.80
C GLU A 616 -17.59 -22.81 -11.28
N LYS A 617 -17.48 -21.64 -11.90
CA LYS A 617 -16.56 -20.55 -11.53
C LYS A 617 -17.02 -19.73 -10.32
N LEU A 618 -18.29 -19.88 -9.88
CA LEU A 618 -18.86 -19.09 -8.79
C LEU A 618 -18.10 -19.31 -7.46
N LEU A 619 -17.93 -20.57 -7.07
CA LEU A 619 -17.25 -20.91 -5.81
C LEU A 619 -15.76 -20.52 -5.82
N PRO A 620 -14.98 -20.85 -6.86
CA PRO A 620 -13.59 -20.38 -6.97
C PRO A 620 -13.46 -18.85 -6.92
N ALA A 621 -14.31 -18.12 -7.67
CA ALA A 621 -14.31 -16.67 -7.65
C ALA A 621 -14.61 -16.12 -6.25
N PHE A 622 -15.64 -16.64 -5.59
CA PHE A 622 -15.96 -16.24 -4.22
C PHE A 622 -14.80 -16.54 -3.28
N PHE A 623 -14.21 -17.71 -3.38
CA PHE A 623 -13.12 -18.08 -2.52
C PHE A 623 -11.91 -17.16 -2.70
N HIS A 624 -11.38 -17.05 -3.91
CA HIS A 624 -10.16 -16.29 -4.18
C HIS A 624 -10.31 -14.81 -3.87
N PHE A 625 -11.41 -14.20 -4.26
CA PHE A 625 -11.61 -12.76 -4.08
C PHE A 625 -12.10 -12.37 -2.68
N PHE A 626 -12.73 -13.28 -1.94
CA PHE A 626 -13.30 -12.95 -0.62
C PHE A 626 -12.66 -13.68 0.55
N CYS A 627 -12.40 -14.97 0.42
CA CYS A 627 -12.06 -15.83 1.55
C CYS A 627 -10.61 -16.24 1.63
N GLN A 628 -9.85 -16.16 0.53
CA GLN A 628 -8.47 -16.60 0.51
C GLN A 628 -7.65 -15.86 1.56
N GLY A 629 -7.04 -16.60 2.49
CA GLY A 629 -6.15 -16.05 3.51
C GLY A 629 -4.78 -15.72 2.95
N GLY A 630 -4.00 -15.00 3.75
CA GLY A 630 -2.58 -14.79 3.52
C GLY A 630 -1.71 -15.68 4.38
N ASN A 631 -0.43 -15.71 4.10
CA ASN A 631 0.57 -16.22 5.04
C ASN A 631 0.89 -15.15 6.06
N PHE A 632 1.05 -15.58 7.33
CA PHE A 632 1.40 -14.70 8.41
C PHE A 632 2.80 -15.05 8.91
N TYR A 633 3.67 -14.06 8.98
CA TYR A 633 5.06 -14.21 9.40
C TYR A 633 5.34 -13.36 10.65
N ASN A 634 6.32 -13.79 11.43
CA ASN A 634 6.83 -13.02 12.58
C ASN A 634 7.88 -11.97 12.18
N VAL A 635 8.16 -11.84 10.90
CA VAL A 635 9.06 -10.83 10.33
C VAL A 635 8.30 -9.94 9.34
N PHE A 636 8.80 -8.71 9.15
CA PHE A 636 8.22 -7.79 8.15
C PHE A 636 8.32 -8.40 6.74
N PRO A 637 7.29 -8.31 5.88
CA PRO A 637 6.08 -7.48 6.01
C PRO A 637 4.92 -8.11 6.81
N PHE A 638 5.08 -9.18 7.54
CA PHE A 638 4.13 -9.90 8.38
C PHE A 638 3.01 -10.63 7.66
N ILE A 639 2.52 -10.12 6.56
CA ILE A 639 1.41 -10.69 5.80
C ILE A 639 1.80 -10.70 4.32
N SER A 640 1.66 -11.87 3.69
CA SER A 640 1.85 -12.02 2.25
C SER A 640 0.62 -12.63 1.59
N CYS A 641 0.49 -12.42 0.29
CA CYS A 641 -0.47 -13.15 -0.52
C CYS A 641 -0.09 -14.63 -0.63
N THR A 642 -1.06 -15.48 -0.86
CA THR A 642 -0.85 -16.91 -1.07
C THR A 642 -1.45 -17.39 -2.37
N VAL A 643 -0.86 -18.46 -2.91
CA VAL A 643 -1.50 -19.27 -3.94
C VAL A 643 -2.09 -20.50 -3.24
N GLN A 644 -3.40 -20.50 -3.03
CA GLN A 644 -4.10 -21.67 -2.52
C GLN A 644 -4.96 -22.24 -3.64
N ARG A 645 -4.66 -23.46 -4.04
CA ARG A 645 -5.50 -24.21 -4.98
C ARG A 645 -6.38 -25.17 -4.21
N TYR A 646 -7.64 -25.21 -4.53
CA TYR A 646 -8.58 -26.18 -3.97
C TYR A 646 -8.64 -27.43 -4.83
N ASN A 647 -8.95 -28.57 -4.19
CA ASN A 647 -9.11 -29.85 -4.88
C ASN A 647 -10.22 -29.88 -5.93
N PHE A 648 -11.13 -28.89 -5.92
CA PHE A 648 -12.18 -28.74 -6.93
C PHE A 648 -11.81 -27.75 -8.06
N GLU A 649 -10.66 -27.08 -7.98
CA GLU A 649 -10.14 -26.26 -9.07
C GLU A 649 -9.46 -27.16 -10.10
N THR A 650 -10.13 -27.38 -11.19
CA THR A 650 -9.47 -27.89 -12.39
C THR A 650 -8.74 -26.71 -13.04
N THR A 651 -7.52 -26.96 -13.53
CA THR A 651 -6.69 -25.96 -14.22
C THR A 651 -7.36 -25.32 -15.45
N SER A 652 -8.52 -25.85 -15.86
CA SER A 652 -9.33 -25.36 -16.99
C SER A 652 -10.34 -24.27 -16.61
N LEU A 653 -10.58 -23.99 -15.32
CA LEU A 653 -11.64 -23.06 -14.91
C LEU A 653 -11.25 -21.58 -15.04
N ALA A 654 -9.98 -21.24 -14.84
CA ALA A 654 -9.49 -19.88 -14.96
C ALA A 654 -8.23 -19.82 -15.82
N PRO A 655 -8.04 -18.76 -16.62
CA PRO A 655 -6.87 -18.63 -17.49
C PRO A 655 -5.59 -18.43 -16.70
N TYR A 656 -5.69 -17.83 -15.53
CA TYR A 656 -4.55 -17.52 -14.68
C TYR A 656 -4.96 -17.51 -13.19
N VAL A 657 -4.20 -18.23 -12.37
CA VAL A 657 -4.37 -18.23 -10.90
C VAL A 657 -3.01 -17.99 -10.28
N SER A 658 -2.89 -16.85 -9.64
CA SER A 658 -1.71 -16.39 -8.94
C SER A 658 -1.99 -16.18 -7.46
N SER A 659 -1.00 -15.71 -6.72
CA SER A 659 -1.17 -15.32 -5.33
C SER A 659 -2.25 -14.25 -5.17
N CYS A 660 -3.03 -14.33 -4.10
CA CYS A 660 -4.10 -13.38 -3.84
C CYS A 660 -4.35 -13.25 -2.33
N PHE A 661 -5.11 -12.25 -1.95
CA PHE A 661 -5.55 -12.01 -0.58
C PHE A 661 -7.02 -11.61 -0.59
N GLY A 662 -7.86 -12.41 0.02
CA GLY A 662 -9.30 -12.22 -0.02
C GLY A 662 -9.78 -10.98 0.74
N LEU A 663 -10.83 -10.38 0.23
CA LEU A 663 -11.44 -9.14 0.74
C LEU A 663 -11.79 -9.23 2.24
N LEU A 664 -12.28 -10.38 2.71
CA LEU A 664 -12.65 -10.59 4.12
C LEU A 664 -11.44 -10.68 5.06
N GLY A 665 -10.24 -10.84 4.53
CA GLY A 665 -8.99 -10.72 5.28
C GLY A 665 -8.66 -9.27 5.67
N VAL A 666 -9.35 -8.27 5.10
CA VAL A 666 -9.24 -6.86 5.45
C VAL A 666 -10.38 -6.51 6.42
N PRO A 667 -10.09 -6.26 7.71
CA PRO A 667 -11.13 -6.24 8.76
C PRO A 667 -12.28 -5.25 8.52
N PHE A 668 -12.00 -4.08 7.96
CA PHE A 668 -13.03 -3.06 7.71
C PHE A 668 -14.04 -3.47 6.64
N PHE A 669 -13.62 -4.30 5.67
CA PHE A 669 -14.49 -4.75 4.60
C PHE A 669 -15.57 -5.74 5.07
N CYS A 670 -15.42 -6.33 6.26
CA CYS A 670 -16.47 -7.13 6.88
C CYS A 670 -17.80 -6.35 7.05
N LEU A 671 -17.74 -5.01 7.14
CA LEU A 671 -18.94 -4.16 7.22
C LEU A 671 -19.86 -4.31 5.99
N ILE A 672 -19.30 -4.70 4.84
CA ILE A 672 -20.07 -4.93 3.61
C ILE A 672 -21.05 -6.08 3.76
N LEU A 673 -20.67 -7.14 4.47
CA LEU A 673 -21.54 -8.27 4.73
C LEU A 673 -22.77 -7.88 5.56
N PHE A 674 -22.61 -6.90 6.43
CA PHE A 674 -23.66 -6.38 7.27
C PHE A 674 -24.44 -5.22 6.64
N ALA A 675 -24.00 -4.71 5.46
CA ALA A 675 -24.65 -3.58 4.81
C ALA A 675 -26.17 -3.74 4.66
N PRO A 676 -26.74 -4.89 4.22
CA PRO A 676 -28.19 -5.04 4.14
C PRO A 676 -28.90 -4.79 5.46
N PHE A 677 -28.33 -5.24 6.58
CA PHE A 677 -28.88 -5.04 7.92
C PHE A 677 -28.65 -3.62 8.43
N LEU A 678 -27.50 -3.02 8.14
CA LEU A 678 -27.18 -1.66 8.57
C LEU A 678 -28.09 -0.63 7.94
N PHE A 679 -28.45 -0.81 6.68
CA PHE A 679 -29.33 0.10 5.94
C PHE A 679 -30.83 -0.16 6.15
N TRP A 680 -31.22 -1.22 6.85
CA TRP A 680 -32.65 -1.54 7.05
C TRP A 680 -33.43 -0.47 7.84
N LYS A 681 -32.78 0.12 8.87
CA LYS A 681 -33.38 1.17 9.72
C LYS A 681 -32.66 2.50 9.55
N LYS A 682 -33.35 3.60 9.74
CA LYS A 682 -32.84 4.99 9.66
C LYS A 682 -32.17 5.35 8.32
N ALA A 683 -32.47 4.63 7.24
CA ALA A 683 -31.99 4.89 5.89
C ALA A 683 -33.12 5.21 4.93
N ARG A 684 -32.84 6.01 3.90
CA ARG A 684 -33.75 6.26 2.79
C ARG A 684 -33.83 5.05 1.86
N ASN A 685 -34.86 4.95 1.04
CA ASN A 685 -35.06 3.77 0.18
C ASN A 685 -33.87 3.54 -0.78
N SER A 686 -33.30 4.61 -1.36
CA SER A 686 -32.10 4.48 -2.21
C SER A 686 -30.89 3.94 -1.44
N GLU A 687 -30.69 4.39 -0.21
CA GLU A 687 -29.63 3.90 0.67
C GLU A 687 -29.84 2.43 1.05
N LYS A 688 -31.11 2.03 1.34
CA LYS A 688 -31.45 0.61 1.60
C LYS A 688 -31.15 -0.28 0.39
N ALA A 689 -31.60 0.15 -0.78
CA ALA A 689 -31.35 -0.58 -2.02
C ALA A 689 -29.85 -0.72 -2.30
N MET A 690 -29.09 0.35 -2.12
CA MET A 690 -27.62 0.31 -2.25
C MET A 690 -27.00 -0.67 -1.25
N GLY A 691 -27.43 -0.68 0.01
CA GLY A 691 -26.94 -1.61 1.03
C GLY A 691 -27.19 -3.08 0.66
N ILE A 692 -28.29 -3.41 -0.01
CA ILE A 692 -28.59 -4.76 -0.51
C ILE A 692 -27.75 -5.09 -1.75
N ILE A 693 -27.60 -4.13 -2.66
CA ILE A 693 -26.88 -4.32 -3.92
C ILE A 693 -25.37 -4.48 -3.68
N THR A 694 -24.82 -3.82 -2.67
CA THR A 694 -23.38 -3.78 -2.42
C THR A 694 -22.70 -5.16 -2.39
N PRO A 695 -23.05 -6.12 -1.51
CA PRO A 695 -22.38 -7.41 -1.48
C PRO A 695 -22.58 -8.19 -2.79
N PHE A 696 -23.76 -8.09 -3.39
CA PHE A 696 -24.04 -8.74 -4.68
C PHE A 696 -23.20 -8.14 -5.81
N PHE A 697 -23.08 -6.82 -5.86
CA PHE A 697 -22.27 -6.12 -6.86
C PHE A 697 -20.79 -6.55 -6.79
N LEU A 698 -20.21 -6.53 -5.58
CA LEU A 698 -18.81 -6.92 -5.40
C LEU A 698 -18.57 -8.38 -5.80
N PHE A 699 -19.53 -9.26 -5.48
CA PHE A 699 -19.47 -10.65 -5.90
C PHE A 699 -19.58 -10.79 -7.43
N LEU A 700 -20.53 -10.10 -8.06
CA LEU A 700 -20.68 -10.10 -9.51
C LEU A 700 -19.41 -9.60 -10.20
N PHE A 701 -18.81 -8.52 -9.68
CA PHE A 701 -17.58 -7.98 -10.20
C PHE A 701 -16.42 -8.99 -10.11
N ALA A 702 -16.24 -9.62 -8.95
CA ALA A 702 -15.26 -10.67 -8.74
C ALA A 702 -15.48 -11.87 -9.67
N PHE A 703 -16.72 -12.32 -9.81
CA PHE A 703 -17.08 -13.43 -10.69
C PHE A 703 -16.80 -13.15 -12.17
N THR A 704 -17.13 -11.94 -12.64
CA THR A 704 -16.86 -11.54 -14.03
C THR A 704 -15.36 -11.46 -14.31
N THR A 705 -14.60 -10.90 -13.37
CA THR A 705 -13.14 -10.82 -13.46
C THR A 705 -12.49 -12.21 -13.44
N TYR A 706 -12.87 -13.06 -12.49
CA TYR A 706 -12.38 -14.44 -12.42
C TYR A 706 -12.66 -15.23 -13.69
N SER A 707 -13.87 -15.10 -14.22
CA SER A 707 -14.30 -15.87 -15.39
C SER A 707 -13.52 -15.56 -16.65
N LYS A 708 -13.06 -14.32 -16.81
CA LYS A 708 -12.38 -13.83 -18.02
C LYS A 708 -10.87 -13.65 -17.87
N ALA A 709 -10.42 -13.32 -16.70
CA ALA A 709 -9.01 -12.98 -16.44
C ALA A 709 -8.35 -13.88 -15.40
N GLY A 710 -9.12 -14.58 -14.55
CA GLY A 710 -8.59 -15.35 -13.44
C GLY A 710 -8.39 -14.49 -12.19
N VAL A 711 -7.36 -14.79 -11.41
CA VAL A 711 -7.02 -14.04 -10.20
C VAL A 711 -5.53 -13.76 -10.12
N CYS A 712 -5.21 -12.51 -9.82
CA CYS A 712 -3.89 -12.06 -9.42
C CYS A 712 -4.03 -10.81 -8.53
N PRO A 713 -2.98 -10.38 -7.83
CA PRO A 713 -3.04 -9.20 -6.95
C PRO A 713 -3.53 -7.95 -7.64
N ARG A 714 -3.17 -7.73 -8.89
CA ARG A 714 -3.60 -6.60 -9.71
C ARG A 714 -5.13 -6.48 -9.82
N TYR A 715 -5.85 -7.60 -9.94
CA TYR A 715 -7.31 -7.59 -10.05
C TYR A 715 -8.02 -7.29 -8.73
N LEU A 716 -7.27 -7.22 -7.63
CA LEU A 716 -7.79 -6.77 -6.33
C LEU A 716 -7.86 -5.24 -6.22
N ILE A 717 -7.14 -4.48 -7.04
CA ILE A 717 -7.09 -3.00 -6.98
C ILE A 717 -8.50 -2.42 -7.03
N GLU A 718 -9.25 -2.77 -8.08
CA GLU A 718 -10.60 -2.28 -8.31
C GLU A 718 -11.54 -2.71 -7.17
N LEU A 719 -11.43 -3.97 -6.75
CA LEU A 719 -12.28 -4.54 -5.70
C LEU A 719 -12.02 -3.88 -4.34
N PHE A 720 -10.76 -3.66 -3.97
CA PHE A 720 -10.38 -3.01 -2.71
C PHE A 720 -10.79 -1.54 -2.69
N HIS A 721 -10.65 -0.85 -3.80
CA HIS A 721 -11.11 0.54 -3.93
C HIS A 721 -12.62 0.67 -3.70
N LEU A 722 -13.39 -0.13 -4.43
CA LEU A 722 -14.86 -0.15 -4.32
C LEU A 722 -15.28 -0.59 -2.90
N ALA A 723 -14.66 -1.62 -2.36
CA ALA A 723 -14.93 -2.10 -1.02
C ALA A 723 -14.62 -1.04 0.05
N THR A 724 -13.56 -0.24 -0.12
CA THR A 724 -13.23 0.85 0.80
C THR A 724 -14.36 1.88 0.84
N LEU A 725 -14.81 2.38 -0.31
CA LEU A 725 -15.89 3.36 -0.40
C LEU A 725 -17.20 2.84 0.21
N LEU A 726 -17.56 1.60 -0.13
CA LEU A 726 -18.80 0.97 0.33
C LEU A 726 -18.76 0.64 1.82
N SER A 727 -17.59 0.25 2.35
CA SER A 727 -17.41 0.02 3.79
C SER A 727 -17.48 1.32 4.59
N VAL A 728 -16.91 2.43 4.07
CA VAL A 728 -17.07 3.75 4.69
C VAL A 728 -18.54 4.17 4.70
N PHE A 729 -19.26 3.94 3.61
CA PHE A 729 -20.68 4.24 3.55
C PHE A 729 -21.47 3.42 4.58
N ALA A 730 -21.20 2.11 4.68
CA ALA A 730 -21.82 1.22 5.66
C ALA A 730 -21.47 1.64 7.11
N PHE A 731 -20.23 2.04 7.36
CA PHE A 731 -19.80 2.53 8.67
C PHE A 731 -20.53 3.82 9.08
N LEU A 732 -20.66 4.78 8.18
CA LEU A 732 -21.39 6.02 8.45
C LEU A 732 -22.89 5.75 8.71
N GLN A 733 -23.46 4.74 8.04
CA GLN A 733 -24.83 4.28 8.33
C GLN A 733 -24.92 3.60 9.71
N LEU A 734 -23.94 2.79 10.08
CA LEU A 734 -23.86 2.23 11.43
C LEU A 734 -23.80 3.35 12.47
N GLN A 735 -22.96 4.36 12.25
CA GLN A 735 -22.88 5.54 13.12
C GLN A 735 -24.22 6.24 13.28
N LYS A 736 -24.93 6.49 12.19
CA LYS A 736 -26.27 7.09 12.19
C LYS A 736 -27.31 6.21 12.91
N ARG A 737 -27.17 4.89 12.83
CA ARG A 737 -28.09 3.95 13.48
C ARG A 737 -27.95 3.93 14.98
N VAL A 738 -26.71 4.04 15.49
CA VAL A 738 -26.38 4.00 16.92
C VAL A 738 -26.29 5.40 17.54
N GLU A 739 -26.56 6.45 16.78
CA GLU A 739 -26.60 7.83 17.29
C GLU A 739 -27.54 7.92 18.48
N ASP A 740 -27.09 8.58 19.55
CA ASP A 740 -27.79 8.74 20.83
C ASP A 740 -28.02 7.44 21.63
N THR A 741 -27.30 6.37 21.32
CA THR A 741 -27.32 5.13 22.10
C THR A 741 -26.02 4.91 22.85
N PRO A 742 -26.01 4.10 23.96
CA PRO A 742 -24.75 3.73 24.64
C PRO A 742 -23.74 3.02 23.75
N ALA A 743 -24.21 2.38 22.67
CA ALA A 743 -23.37 1.69 21.70
C ALA A 743 -22.60 2.64 20.75
N GLN A 744 -22.91 3.93 20.71
CA GLN A 744 -22.32 4.90 19.80
C GLN A 744 -20.79 4.94 19.89
N ASN A 745 -20.27 5.05 21.12
CA ASN A 745 -18.81 5.14 21.34
C ASN A 745 -18.09 3.84 20.97
N TRP A 746 -18.74 2.70 21.23
CA TRP A 746 -18.18 1.38 20.85
C TRP A 746 -18.16 1.18 19.35
N ALA A 747 -19.24 1.53 18.67
CA ALA A 747 -19.33 1.42 17.21
C ALA A 747 -18.30 2.33 16.52
N LEU A 748 -18.18 3.57 17.01
CA LEU A 748 -17.20 4.51 16.51
C LEU A 748 -15.76 4.02 16.75
N GLY A 749 -15.43 3.66 17.99
CA GLY A 749 -14.11 3.15 18.35
C GLY A 749 -13.75 1.89 17.57
N GLY A 750 -14.69 0.93 17.50
CA GLY A 750 -14.54 -0.31 16.74
C GLY A 750 -14.31 -0.07 15.25
N GLY A 751 -15.11 0.81 14.63
CA GLY A 751 -14.96 1.13 13.21
C GLY A 751 -13.62 1.81 12.89
N PHE A 752 -13.15 2.72 13.73
CA PHE A 752 -11.82 3.31 13.58
C PHE A 752 -10.71 2.27 13.73
N LEU A 753 -10.85 1.35 14.68
CA LEU A 753 -9.88 0.28 14.91
C LEU A 753 -9.82 -0.68 13.72
N LEU A 754 -10.99 -1.06 13.20
CA LEU A 754 -11.09 -1.88 12.00
C LEU A 754 -10.43 -1.21 10.79
N MET A 755 -10.64 0.10 10.61
CA MET A 755 -10.03 0.84 9.52
C MET A 755 -8.50 0.94 9.66
N LEU A 756 -8.01 1.19 10.88
CA LEU A 756 -6.58 1.20 11.15
C LEU A 756 -5.94 -0.17 10.89
N ALA A 757 -6.58 -1.25 11.37
CA ALA A 757 -6.13 -2.61 11.13
C ALA A 757 -6.12 -2.94 9.62
N SER A 758 -7.13 -2.47 8.88
CA SER A 758 -7.20 -2.65 7.44
C SER A 758 -6.09 -1.92 6.69
N ALA A 759 -5.84 -0.66 7.05
CA ALA A 759 -4.73 0.10 6.49
C ALA A 759 -3.37 -0.57 6.79
N PHE A 760 -3.21 -1.15 7.98
CA PHE A 760 -2.02 -1.92 8.34
C PHE A 760 -1.89 -3.19 7.50
N VAL A 761 -2.94 -3.98 7.36
CA VAL A 761 -2.96 -5.18 6.50
C VAL A 761 -2.60 -4.80 5.06
N CYS A 762 -3.24 -3.78 4.49
CA CYS A 762 -2.97 -3.35 3.13
C CYS A 762 -1.55 -2.79 2.97
N LEU A 763 -1.02 -2.10 3.99
CA LEU A 763 0.36 -1.66 4.00
C LEU A 763 1.33 -2.85 3.98
N CYS A 764 1.09 -3.87 4.79
CA CYS A 764 1.89 -5.10 4.79
C CYS A 764 1.86 -5.80 3.43
N LEU A 765 0.66 -5.96 2.86
CA LEU A 765 0.48 -6.54 1.52
C LEU A 765 1.20 -5.74 0.43
N ASN A 766 1.29 -4.42 0.57
CA ASN A 766 2.07 -3.58 -0.34
C ASN A 766 3.56 -3.89 -0.33
N PHE A 767 4.08 -4.41 0.77
CA PHE A 767 5.49 -4.78 0.89
C PHE A 767 5.73 -6.26 0.61
N ASP A 768 4.71 -7.00 0.26
CA ASP A 768 4.86 -8.36 -0.21
C ASP A 768 5.35 -8.38 -1.67
N SER A 769 6.26 -9.28 -1.97
CA SER A 769 6.72 -9.50 -3.35
C SER A 769 5.68 -10.36 -4.08
N PHE A 770 4.74 -9.71 -4.74
CA PHE A 770 3.80 -10.41 -5.59
C PHE A 770 4.50 -10.93 -6.87
N ASP A 771 4.23 -12.17 -7.25
CA ASP A 771 4.47 -12.80 -8.55
C ASP A 771 5.38 -12.04 -9.52
N GLY A 772 6.69 -12.05 -9.31
CA GLY A 772 7.64 -11.43 -10.21
C GLY A 772 7.70 -9.90 -10.16
N MET A 773 6.89 -9.20 -9.35
CA MET A 773 7.17 -7.85 -8.94
C MET A 773 8.36 -7.89 -7.99
N LYS A 774 9.54 -7.85 -8.57
CA LYS A 774 10.79 -7.94 -7.83
C LYS A 774 10.92 -6.72 -6.93
N ALA A 775 11.19 -6.94 -5.67
CA ALA A 775 11.42 -5.93 -4.65
C ALA A 775 12.63 -5.00 -4.93
N GLY A 776 13.26 -5.11 -6.09
CA GLY A 776 14.55 -4.52 -6.41
C GLY A 776 14.67 -3.02 -6.14
N SER A 777 13.69 -2.20 -6.47
CA SER A 777 13.79 -0.74 -6.24
C SER A 777 13.28 -0.29 -4.87
N TYR A 778 12.49 -1.11 -4.17
CA TYR A 778 12.02 -0.83 -2.80
C TYR A 778 12.81 -1.53 -1.72
N PHE A 779 13.75 -2.36 -2.12
CA PHE A 779 14.55 -3.13 -1.20
C PHE A 779 15.25 -2.23 -0.17
N GLY A 780 15.85 -1.13 -0.59
CA GLY A 780 16.44 -0.16 0.30
C GLY A 780 15.43 0.48 1.27
N LEU A 781 14.18 0.74 0.81
CA LEU A 781 13.13 1.23 1.69
C LEU A 781 12.63 0.15 2.64
N LEU A 782 12.45 -1.09 2.15
CA LEU A 782 12.09 -2.26 2.96
C LEU A 782 13.13 -2.53 4.03
N LEU A 783 14.40 -2.49 3.67
CA LEU A 783 15.50 -2.62 4.61
C LEU A 783 15.49 -1.50 5.64
N ARG A 784 15.37 -0.23 5.23
CA ARG A 784 15.27 0.90 6.16
C ARG A 784 14.07 0.78 7.08
N LEU A 785 12.91 0.34 6.61
CA LEU A 785 11.74 0.09 7.44
C LEU A 785 11.96 -1.11 8.35
N LYS A 786 12.51 -2.21 7.85
CA LYS A 786 12.92 -3.34 8.66
C LYS A 786 13.88 -2.89 9.76
N GLU A 787 14.91 -2.15 9.42
CA GLU A 787 15.87 -1.59 10.36
C GLU A 787 15.23 -0.65 11.36
N ALA A 788 14.39 0.26 10.92
CA ALA A 788 13.73 1.22 11.79
C ALA A 788 12.75 0.57 12.77
N PHE A 789 12.04 -0.50 12.38
CA PHE A 789 11.04 -1.17 13.22
C PHE A 789 11.56 -2.41 13.93
N PHE A 790 12.52 -3.13 13.36
CA PHE A 790 12.91 -4.47 13.80
C PHE A 790 14.40 -4.64 14.03
N THR A 791 15.18 -3.57 14.08
CA THR A 791 16.62 -3.71 14.18
C THR A 791 17.05 -4.35 15.47
N TYR A 792 17.78 -5.38 15.27
CA TYR A 792 18.81 -5.81 16.18
C TYR A 792 20.07 -5.01 15.83
N ASN A 793 20.54 -4.13 16.68
CA ASN A 793 21.87 -3.57 16.53
C ASN A 793 22.86 -4.58 17.06
N PHE A 794 23.79 -4.96 16.22
CA PHE A 794 24.89 -5.83 16.56
C PHE A 794 26.15 -5.04 16.82
#